data_e8c0f1b13410ac416ef2149a254b5edf
#
_entry.id   e8c0f1b13410ac416ef2149a254b5edf
#
_cell.length_a   1.000
_cell.length_b   1.000
_cell.length_c   1.000
_cell.angle_alpha   90.00
_cell.angle_beta   90.00
_cell.angle_gamma   90.00
#
_symmetry.space_group_name_H-M   'P 1'
#
loop_
_entity.id
_entity.type
_entity.pdbx_description
1 polymer ?
#
loop_
_entity_poly.entity_id
_entity_poly.type
_entity_poly.pdbx_seq_one_letter_code
_entity_poly.pdbx_strand_id
1 'polypeptide(L)'
;VCRRFQLHDVRGKPRVSSCLKALRDLEREGKLQLPPPVLNIVQHWRVRRHTKAVAKPKQVPPEVGQIRNLQLLLVEPQDGEQMRTWNELMLREHPQGQRRLVGRQLRYLVGSAHGWLGAVGFSASALHLEARDRWIGWDAPQRQAHEGRVVNLSRLLIRPSVQCRNLASFVLGACLGRVPKDFAARYGYEPWLLESFVDRQQYAGTCFQAANWVCVGQTKGRGRNDRACESPESIKDIYVYPLVADFRQKMGVSGAPATALRPLAVEQGLGAKEWAQQEFGEVELGDQRLRERLIRIVEDRAEHPDASYLEAAGGDRYAAKGYYYFIDSPRDSLHPEAMLATHRKRTMQRMLSHPVVLVVQDTTDLNFSTRPQTTGLGLMGTNQTGAKSLGLKLHSSVVLTAEGLPLGILRSVSEAPEQKGPAGKISVGRPIEEKKSFRWLEGLRDCVAVAKQMPQTRLIMVADREADLFELLAEAEPTRKRVGVLVRAEHNRRLEGQEQKLWETLQASPNETRLEVSIPRQRSQLAKQGKAEQKALPARPATLTVRFEKVLVASTRSDLRSHSPLTLWGVYVREQNPPPDAKPIEWLLLTTEEVETASQAADIVGFYSRRWRIEEWHRILKSGCRVEEHQHQTGERLQRAIALDVVLAWRIQLLVLLGRAVPELPCDIFFDTWEVKVLEALRQPKSHNKVDQAGKGKQPLGLGEAVTLVAQLGGYLARGSDPPPGAECLWKGMSRLSGMAEGYRLADTIAVSP
;
A
#
# COMPACT_ATOMS: atom_id res chain seq x y z
N VAL A 1 31.76 -44.96 -16.02
CA VAL A 1 32.60 -43.79 -16.35
C VAL A 1 33.10 -43.12 -15.08
N CYS A 2 32.27 -42.53 -14.21
CA CYS A 2 32.73 -41.76 -13.05
C CYS A 2 33.67 -42.58 -12.12
N ARG A 3 33.34 -43.83 -11.83
CA ARG A 3 34.17 -44.72 -11.02
C ARG A 3 35.49 -45.11 -11.73
N ARG A 4 35.44 -45.41 -13.02
CA ARG A 4 36.60 -45.84 -13.81
C ARG A 4 37.62 -44.72 -14.03
N PHE A 5 37.13 -43.45 -14.16
CA PHE A 5 37.97 -42.26 -14.38
C PHE A 5 38.09 -41.38 -13.15
N GLN A 6 37.71 -41.88 -11.97
CA GLN A 6 37.84 -41.19 -10.67
C GLN A 6 37.23 -39.78 -10.64
N LEU A 7 36.16 -39.51 -11.37
CA LEU A 7 35.49 -38.22 -11.43
C LEU A 7 34.56 -38.06 -10.23
N HIS A 8 35.12 -37.48 -9.17
CA HIS A 8 34.43 -37.21 -7.92
C HIS A 8 34.31 -35.70 -7.62
N ASP A 9 33.36 -35.30 -6.82
CA ASP A 9 33.28 -33.97 -6.27
C ASP A 9 34.23 -33.81 -5.07
N VAL A 10 34.35 -32.60 -4.52
CA VAL A 10 35.20 -32.29 -3.36
C VAL A 10 34.81 -33.09 -2.09
N ARG A 11 33.69 -33.79 -2.09
CA ARG A 11 33.19 -34.64 -1.01
C ARG A 11 33.32 -36.12 -1.33
N GLY A 12 34.07 -36.49 -2.36
CA GLY A 12 34.29 -37.87 -2.78
C GLY A 12 33.08 -38.57 -3.47
N LYS A 13 32.01 -37.85 -3.81
CA LYS A 13 30.87 -38.44 -4.53
C LYS A 13 31.07 -38.41 -6.06
N PRO A 14 30.73 -39.50 -6.76
CA PRO A 14 30.83 -39.55 -8.23
C PRO A 14 30.04 -38.42 -8.90
N ARG A 15 30.64 -37.69 -9.82
CA ARG A 15 30.01 -36.59 -10.61
C ARG A 15 29.13 -37.13 -11.76
N VAL A 16 28.16 -37.96 -11.44
CA VAL A 16 27.32 -38.65 -12.42
C VAL A 16 26.60 -37.68 -13.36
N SER A 17 25.99 -36.62 -12.84
CA SER A 17 25.23 -35.63 -13.64
C SER A 17 26.12 -34.85 -14.62
N SER A 18 27.30 -34.41 -14.20
CA SER A 18 28.26 -33.72 -15.06
C SER A 18 28.80 -34.66 -16.14
N CYS A 19 29.08 -35.89 -15.79
CA CYS A 19 29.56 -36.93 -16.72
C CYS A 19 28.50 -37.29 -17.74
N LEU A 20 27.22 -37.46 -17.34
CA LEU A 20 26.11 -37.71 -18.28
C LEU A 20 25.87 -36.53 -19.23
N LYS A 21 26.03 -35.29 -18.74
CA LYS A 21 25.93 -34.10 -19.60
C LYS A 21 27.02 -34.10 -20.65
N ALA A 22 28.27 -34.28 -20.26
CA ALA A 22 29.39 -34.34 -21.20
C ALA A 22 29.26 -35.45 -22.22
N LEU A 23 28.79 -36.62 -21.83
CA LEU A 23 28.55 -37.77 -22.75
C LEU A 23 27.44 -37.43 -23.78
N ARG A 24 26.35 -36.78 -23.35
CA ARG A 24 25.28 -36.33 -24.26
C ARG A 24 25.72 -35.21 -25.21
N ASP A 25 26.60 -34.34 -24.74
CA ASP A 25 27.19 -33.29 -25.58
C ASP A 25 28.09 -33.92 -26.65
N LEU A 26 28.92 -34.91 -26.30
CA LEU A 26 29.74 -35.67 -27.26
C LEU A 26 28.90 -36.49 -28.26
N GLU A 27 27.77 -37.03 -27.84
CA GLU A 27 26.81 -37.70 -28.72
C GLU A 27 26.19 -36.70 -29.72
N ARG A 28 25.80 -35.50 -29.25
CA ARG A 28 25.28 -34.43 -30.10
C ARG A 28 26.30 -33.92 -31.12
N GLU A 29 27.59 -33.95 -30.76
CA GLU A 29 28.71 -33.63 -31.62
C GLU A 29 29.10 -34.78 -32.58
N GLY A 30 28.40 -35.90 -32.53
CA GLY A 30 28.66 -37.10 -33.36
C GLY A 30 29.94 -37.85 -33.00
N LYS A 31 30.59 -37.56 -31.84
CA LYS A 31 31.87 -38.13 -31.42
C LYS A 31 31.74 -39.50 -30.77
N LEU A 32 30.55 -39.86 -30.30
CA LEU A 32 30.23 -41.19 -29.76
C LEU A 32 28.73 -41.43 -29.88
N GLN A 33 28.34 -42.71 -29.81
CA GLN A 33 26.96 -43.13 -29.74
C GLN A 33 26.73 -43.78 -28.38
N LEU A 34 25.79 -43.23 -27.60
CA LEU A 34 25.41 -43.78 -26.31
C LEU A 34 24.51 -45.02 -26.56
N PRO A 35 24.60 -46.03 -25.70
CA PRO A 35 23.63 -47.12 -25.74
C PRO A 35 22.23 -46.57 -25.51
N PRO A 36 21.20 -47.15 -26.11
CA PRO A 36 19.83 -46.71 -25.91
C PRO A 36 19.55 -46.64 -24.40
N PRO A 37 18.84 -45.60 -23.95
CA PRO A 37 18.55 -45.47 -22.53
C PRO A 37 17.90 -46.75 -22.06
N VAL A 38 18.45 -47.41 -21.06
CA VAL A 38 17.78 -48.50 -20.35
C VAL A 38 16.54 -47.79 -19.76
N LEU A 39 15.44 -47.91 -20.44
CA LEU A 39 14.15 -47.55 -19.90
C LEU A 39 14.04 -48.38 -18.62
N ASN A 40 14.36 -47.79 -17.49
CA ASN A 40 13.83 -48.29 -16.25
C ASN A 40 12.34 -48.34 -16.54
N ILE A 41 11.81 -49.51 -16.75
CA ILE A 41 10.38 -49.76 -16.74
C ILE A 41 9.96 -49.14 -15.43
N VAL A 42 9.44 -47.91 -15.54
CA VAL A 42 8.79 -47.28 -14.43
C VAL A 42 7.78 -48.31 -14.03
N GLN A 43 8.07 -49.04 -12.94
CA GLN A 43 7.07 -49.89 -12.32
C GLN A 43 5.87 -48.97 -12.22
N HIS A 44 4.88 -49.21 -13.09
CA HIS A 44 3.62 -48.51 -13.02
C HIS A 44 3.12 -48.84 -11.63
N TRP A 45 3.35 -47.92 -10.69
CA TRP A 45 2.84 -48.02 -9.35
C TRP A 45 1.34 -48.15 -9.52
N ARG A 46 0.82 -49.39 -9.41
CA ARG A 46 -0.61 -49.62 -9.45
C ARG A 46 -1.19 -48.94 -8.23
N VAL A 47 -1.67 -47.73 -8.48
CA VAL A 47 -2.32 -46.96 -7.44
C VAL A 47 -3.52 -47.72 -6.97
N ARG A 48 -3.66 -47.93 -5.67
CA ARG A 48 -4.87 -48.56 -5.10
C ARG A 48 -6.06 -47.68 -5.46
N ARG A 49 -7.01 -48.24 -6.22
CA ARG A 49 -8.20 -47.54 -6.72
C ARG A 49 -9.45 -48.28 -6.35
N HIS A 50 -10.59 -47.55 -6.31
CA HIS A 50 -11.90 -48.18 -6.33
C HIS A 50 -12.26 -48.68 -7.76
N THR A 51 -13.06 -49.72 -7.85
CA THR A 51 -13.62 -50.18 -9.12
C THR A 51 -14.69 -49.21 -9.65
N LYS A 52 -15.37 -48.50 -8.78
CA LYS A 52 -16.39 -47.47 -9.08
C LYS A 52 -15.94 -46.10 -8.59
N ALA A 53 -16.46 -45.02 -9.20
CA ALA A 53 -16.24 -43.66 -8.76
C ALA A 53 -16.80 -43.45 -7.34
N VAL A 54 -16.13 -42.59 -6.56
CA VAL A 54 -16.63 -42.17 -5.23
C VAL A 54 -17.97 -41.47 -5.39
N ALA A 55 -19.00 -41.91 -4.68
CA ALA A 55 -20.32 -41.31 -4.73
C ALA A 55 -20.30 -39.81 -4.47
N LYS A 56 -21.10 -39.05 -5.22
CA LYS A 56 -21.26 -37.60 -4.97
C LYS A 56 -21.98 -37.36 -3.63
N PRO A 57 -21.60 -36.34 -2.87
CA PRO A 57 -22.31 -35.98 -1.66
C PRO A 57 -23.73 -35.53 -2.00
N LYS A 58 -24.65 -35.70 -1.05
CA LYS A 58 -26.09 -35.41 -1.26
C LYS A 58 -26.51 -34.30 -0.28
N GLN A 59 -27.36 -33.39 -0.75
CA GLN A 59 -27.99 -32.35 0.07
C GLN A 59 -26.98 -31.55 0.91
N VAL A 60 -25.86 -31.14 0.31
CA VAL A 60 -24.85 -30.32 0.99
C VAL A 60 -25.41 -28.90 1.21
N PRO A 61 -25.44 -28.39 2.46
CA PRO A 61 -25.92 -27.04 2.75
C PRO A 61 -25.06 -25.96 2.08
N PRO A 62 -25.64 -24.77 1.77
CA PRO A 62 -24.90 -23.68 1.14
C PRO A 62 -23.87 -23.01 2.06
N GLU A 63 -23.99 -23.16 3.36
CA GLU A 63 -23.09 -22.56 4.35
C GLU A 63 -22.40 -23.63 5.21
N VAL A 64 -21.10 -23.45 5.46
CA VAL A 64 -20.27 -24.44 6.18
C VAL A 64 -20.77 -24.72 7.61
N GLY A 65 -21.31 -23.73 8.30
CA GLY A 65 -21.85 -23.89 9.66
C GLY A 65 -23.09 -24.78 9.75
N GLN A 66 -23.73 -25.11 8.62
CA GLN A 66 -24.91 -25.98 8.55
C GLN A 66 -24.55 -27.43 8.21
N ILE A 67 -23.28 -27.71 7.88
CA ILE A 67 -22.83 -29.07 7.55
C ILE A 67 -22.79 -29.92 8.84
N ARG A 68 -23.55 -31.03 8.82
CA ARG A 68 -23.56 -31.96 9.95
C ARG A 68 -22.34 -32.89 9.91
N ASN A 69 -21.71 -33.11 11.06
CA ASN A 69 -20.57 -34.03 11.24
C ASN A 69 -19.41 -33.76 10.26
N LEU A 70 -19.09 -32.48 10.03
CA LEU A 70 -17.93 -32.09 9.25
C LEU A 70 -16.64 -32.45 10.00
N GLN A 71 -15.81 -33.29 9.41
CA GLN A 71 -14.57 -33.77 10.03
C GLN A 71 -13.45 -33.94 9.02
N LEU A 72 -12.23 -33.75 9.50
CA LEU A 72 -11.01 -33.99 8.74
C LEU A 72 -10.40 -35.33 9.19
N LEU A 73 -10.44 -36.33 8.31
CA LEU A 73 -10.00 -37.68 8.60
C LEU A 73 -8.59 -37.92 8.06
N LEU A 74 -7.63 -38.24 8.92
CA LEU A 74 -6.28 -38.60 8.51
C LEU A 74 -6.31 -39.99 7.85
N VAL A 75 -5.81 -40.06 6.62
CA VAL A 75 -5.71 -41.33 5.87
C VAL A 75 -4.43 -42.05 6.30
N GLU A 76 -4.62 -43.19 6.98
CA GLU A 76 -3.50 -44.04 7.37
C GLU A 76 -2.99 -44.90 6.19
N PRO A 77 -1.67 -45.14 6.09
CA PRO A 77 -1.10 -45.90 4.98
C PRO A 77 -1.66 -47.35 4.85
N GLN A 78 -2.04 -47.94 5.98
CA GLN A 78 -2.62 -49.24 6.09
C GLN A 78 -4.13 -49.30 5.78
N ASP A 79 -4.85 -48.15 5.88
CA ASP A 79 -6.27 -48.10 5.54
C ASP A 79 -6.45 -48.13 4.02
N GLY A 80 -6.67 -49.32 3.53
CA GLY A 80 -6.81 -49.56 2.09
C GLY A 80 -8.02 -48.92 1.47
N GLU A 81 -9.12 -48.70 2.21
CA GLU A 81 -10.36 -48.14 1.71
C GLU A 81 -10.26 -46.59 1.62
N GLN A 82 -9.85 -45.95 2.69
CA GLN A 82 -9.66 -44.49 2.68
C GLN A 82 -8.59 -44.10 1.68
N MET A 83 -7.50 -44.84 1.53
CA MET A 83 -6.48 -44.62 0.53
C MET A 83 -7.02 -44.73 -0.91
N ARG A 84 -7.86 -45.72 -1.20
CA ARG A 84 -8.53 -45.84 -2.51
C ARG A 84 -9.44 -44.64 -2.77
N THR A 85 -10.22 -44.24 -1.76
CA THR A 85 -11.10 -43.05 -1.84
C THR A 85 -10.32 -41.79 -2.14
N TRP A 86 -9.22 -41.55 -1.40
CA TRP A 86 -8.37 -40.37 -1.61
C TRP A 86 -7.77 -40.36 -3.01
N ASN A 87 -7.22 -41.49 -3.43
CA ASN A 87 -6.62 -41.63 -4.77
C ASN A 87 -7.65 -41.44 -5.89
N GLU A 88 -8.85 -41.92 -5.74
CA GLU A 88 -9.91 -41.81 -6.74
C GLU A 88 -10.40 -40.36 -6.88
N LEU A 89 -10.58 -39.67 -5.76
CA LEU A 89 -10.92 -38.24 -5.76
C LEU A 89 -9.83 -37.38 -6.42
N MET A 90 -8.55 -37.63 -6.10
CA MET A 90 -7.44 -36.90 -6.72
C MET A 90 -7.34 -37.18 -8.22
N LEU A 91 -7.52 -38.41 -8.65
CA LEU A 91 -7.40 -38.80 -10.06
C LEU A 91 -8.49 -38.17 -10.92
N ARG A 92 -9.74 -38.16 -10.43
CA ARG A 92 -10.90 -37.78 -11.24
C ARG A 92 -11.29 -36.31 -11.10
N GLU A 93 -11.06 -35.72 -9.94
CA GLU A 93 -11.64 -34.43 -9.63
C GLU A 93 -10.59 -33.32 -9.35
N HIS A 94 -9.32 -33.69 -9.08
CA HIS A 94 -8.28 -32.66 -8.87
C HIS A 94 -7.63 -32.27 -10.20
N PRO A 95 -7.45 -30.94 -10.51
CA PRO A 95 -6.92 -30.48 -11.81
C PRO A 95 -5.54 -31.03 -12.17
N GLN A 96 -4.67 -31.24 -11.20
CA GLN A 96 -3.34 -31.82 -11.42
C GLN A 96 -3.34 -33.35 -11.45
N GLY A 97 -4.50 -34.00 -11.33
CA GLY A 97 -4.62 -35.43 -11.26
C GLY A 97 -3.80 -36.05 -10.12
N GLN A 98 -3.50 -37.34 -10.26
CA GLN A 98 -2.77 -38.10 -9.27
C GLN A 98 -1.24 -38.01 -9.48
N ARG A 99 -0.64 -36.86 -9.31
CA ARG A 99 0.82 -36.76 -9.23
C ARG A 99 1.27 -37.17 -7.82
N ARG A 100 2.37 -37.95 -7.74
CA ARG A 100 2.94 -38.45 -6.49
C ARG A 100 3.29 -37.30 -5.53
N LEU A 101 2.85 -37.40 -4.30
CA LEU A 101 3.35 -36.54 -3.21
C LEU A 101 4.81 -36.89 -2.90
N VAL A 102 5.65 -35.91 -2.66
CA VAL A 102 7.09 -36.09 -2.50
C VAL A 102 7.48 -36.03 -1.03
N GLY A 103 8.38 -36.93 -0.61
CA GLY A 103 8.91 -36.92 0.76
C GLY A 103 7.89 -37.32 1.82
N ARG A 104 7.99 -36.68 3.02
CA ARG A 104 7.07 -36.91 4.12
C ARG A 104 5.71 -36.32 3.79
N GLN A 105 4.64 -37.07 4.03
CA GLN A 105 3.33 -36.71 3.50
C GLN A 105 2.19 -37.08 4.46
N LEU A 106 1.18 -36.24 4.51
CA LEU A 106 -0.11 -36.50 5.14
C LEU A 106 -1.23 -36.36 4.10
N ARG A 107 -2.24 -37.21 4.23
CA ARG A 107 -3.45 -37.16 3.42
C ARG A 107 -4.65 -37.08 4.33
N TYR A 108 -5.59 -36.24 3.98
CA TYR A 108 -6.85 -36.10 4.69
C TYR A 108 -8.03 -36.23 3.73
N LEU A 109 -9.07 -36.85 4.21
CA LEU A 109 -10.39 -36.83 3.58
C LEU A 109 -11.30 -35.88 4.39
N VAL A 110 -12.06 -35.05 3.68
CA VAL A 110 -13.07 -34.16 4.27
C VAL A 110 -14.40 -34.90 4.24
N GLY A 111 -14.81 -35.41 5.39
CA GLY A 111 -16.03 -36.18 5.57
C GLY A 111 -17.15 -35.41 6.20
N SER A 112 -18.40 -35.80 5.96
CA SER A 112 -19.60 -35.26 6.59
C SER A 112 -20.75 -36.25 6.56
N ALA A 113 -21.86 -35.93 7.22
CA ALA A 113 -23.12 -36.70 7.08
C ALA A 113 -23.66 -36.71 5.64
N HIS A 114 -23.19 -35.81 4.79
CA HIS A 114 -23.59 -35.68 3.39
C HIS A 114 -22.71 -36.53 2.43
N GLY A 115 -21.65 -37.18 2.93
CA GLY A 115 -20.63 -37.90 2.21
C GLY A 115 -19.27 -37.17 2.15
N TRP A 116 -18.41 -37.58 1.25
CA TRP A 116 -17.06 -37.03 1.04
C TRP A 116 -17.16 -35.69 0.31
N LEU A 117 -16.72 -34.60 0.96
CA LEU A 117 -16.79 -33.21 0.42
C LEU A 117 -15.50 -32.78 -0.27
N GLY A 118 -14.37 -33.41 0.08
CA GLY A 118 -13.06 -33.03 -0.48
C GLY A 118 -11.93 -33.90 0.03
N ALA A 119 -10.71 -33.53 -0.35
CA ALA A 119 -9.49 -34.18 0.10
C ALA A 119 -8.31 -33.21 0.10
N VAL A 120 -7.38 -33.41 1.03
CA VAL A 120 -6.22 -32.53 1.23
C VAL A 120 -4.94 -33.36 1.29
N GLY A 121 -3.85 -32.86 0.71
CA GLY A 121 -2.57 -33.57 0.71
C GLY A 121 -1.39 -32.65 1.01
N PHE A 122 -0.59 -33.03 1.98
CA PHE A 122 0.66 -32.35 2.35
C PHE A 122 1.87 -33.17 1.91
N SER A 123 2.96 -32.49 1.56
CA SER A 123 4.21 -33.11 1.10
C SER A 123 5.42 -32.29 1.54
N ALA A 124 6.63 -32.76 1.20
CA ALA A 124 7.84 -31.97 1.42
C ALA A 124 7.79 -30.64 0.65
N SER A 125 8.38 -29.61 1.23
CA SER A 125 8.51 -28.26 0.64
C SER A 125 9.36 -28.25 -0.64
N ALA A 126 9.31 -27.16 -1.37
CA ALA A 126 10.26 -26.87 -2.44
C ALA A 126 11.67 -26.66 -1.82
N LEU A 127 12.69 -27.30 -2.38
CA LEU A 127 14.07 -27.23 -1.86
C LEU A 127 14.64 -25.79 -1.91
N HIS A 128 14.33 -25.08 -2.99
CA HIS A 128 14.77 -23.70 -3.18
C HIS A 128 13.63 -22.90 -3.80
N LEU A 129 13.17 -21.86 -3.07
CA LEU A 129 12.07 -21.00 -3.49
C LEU A 129 12.40 -19.56 -3.08
N GLU A 130 12.93 -18.80 -4.01
CA GLU A 130 13.52 -17.47 -3.75
C GLU A 130 12.60 -16.53 -2.96
N ALA A 131 11.33 -16.42 -3.34
CA ALA A 131 10.40 -15.51 -2.67
C ALA A 131 10.11 -15.96 -1.21
N ARG A 132 9.91 -17.27 -0.99
CA ARG A 132 9.74 -17.81 0.37
C ARG A 132 11.02 -17.67 1.18
N ASP A 133 12.17 -18.00 0.60
CA ASP A 133 13.46 -17.99 1.29
C ASP A 133 13.83 -16.55 1.71
N ARG A 134 13.57 -15.56 0.84
CA ARG A 134 13.70 -14.14 1.15
C ARG A 134 12.74 -13.70 2.26
N TRP A 135 11.50 -14.18 2.23
CA TRP A 135 10.51 -13.84 3.24
C TRP A 135 10.83 -14.45 4.61
N ILE A 136 11.34 -15.67 4.66
CA ILE A 136 11.84 -16.28 5.90
C ILE A 136 13.06 -15.49 6.40
N GLY A 137 13.97 -15.09 5.51
CA GLY A 137 15.22 -14.38 5.83
C GLY A 137 16.39 -15.29 6.19
N TRP A 138 16.30 -16.58 5.90
CA TRP A 138 17.37 -17.55 6.18
C TRP A 138 18.46 -17.56 5.10
N ASP A 139 19.66 -17.90 5.49
CA ASP A 139 20.79 -18.18 4.61
C ASP A 139 20.79 -19.65 4.13
N ALA A 140 21.78 -20.01 3.32
CA ALA A 140 21.87 -21.36 2.78
C ALA A 140 22.11 -22.45 3.85
N PRO A 141 23.00 -22.25 4.88
CA PRO A 141 23.16 -23.16 6.01
C PRO A 141 21.88 -23.34 6.83
N GLN A 142 21.21 -22.22 7.20
CA GLN A 142 19.94 -22.24 7.96
C GLN A 142 18.84 -22.97 7.19
N ARG A 143 18.72 -22.71 5.87
CA ARG A 143 17.78 -23.43 5.02
C ARG A 143 18.07 -24.93 5.02
N GLN A 144 19.31 -25.34 4.83
CA GLN A 144 19.69 -26.75 4.84
C GLN A 144 19.36 -27.44 6.16
N ALA A 145 19.51 -26.75 7.28
CA ALA A 145 19.20 -27.25 8.62
C ALA A 145 17.67 -27.37 8.87
N HIS A 146 16.88 -26.46 8.31
CA HIS A 146 15.48 -26.28 8.70
C HIS A 146 14.45 -26.46 7.57
N GLU A 147 14.86 -26.80 6.32
CA GLU A 147 13.93 -27.03 5.21
C GLU A 147 12.88 -28.12 5.52
N GLY A 148 13.24 -29.12 6.33
CA GLY A 148 12.32 -30.14 6.81
C GLY A 148 11.21 -29.63 7.74
N ARG A 149 11.33 -28.39 8.29
CA ARG A 149 10.31 -27.73 9.11
C ARG A 149 9.28 -26.96 8.27
N VAL A 150 9.47 -26.90 6.95
CA VAL A 150 8.52 -26.33 6.00
C VAL A 150 7.81 -27.46 5.30
N VAL A 151 6.48 -27.43 5.25
CA VAL A 151 5.63 -28.45 4.64
C VAL A 151 4.75 -27.82 3.56
N ASN A 152 4.65 -28.46 2.41
CA ASN A 152 3.86 -27.97 1.29
C ASN A 152 2.45 -28.59 1.29
N LEU A 153 1.43 -27.72 1.34
CA LEU A 153 0.06 -28.09 0.98
C LEU A 153 -0.01 -28.28 -0.55
N SER A 154 0.22 -29.48 -0.97
CA SER A 154 0.37 -29.85 -2.40
C SER A 154 -0.96 -30.12 -3.10
N ARG A 155 -2.00 -30.46 -2.35
CA ARG A 155 -3.33 -30.79 -2.85
C ARG A 155 -4.39 -30.20 -1.95
N LEU A 156 -5.28 -29.44 -2.54
CA LEU A 156 -6.53 -28.98 -1.93
C LEU A 156 -7.65 -29.22 -2.92
N LEU A 157 -8.56 -30.12 -2.60
CA LEU A 157 -9.72 -30.42 -3.40
C LEU A 157 -10.99 -30.24 -2.56
N ILE A 158 -11.81 -29.28 -2.94
CA ILE A 158 -13.25 -29.30 -2.65
C ILE A 158 -13.90 -29.84 -3.92
N ARG A 159 -14.71 -30.85 -3.79
CA ARG A 159 -15.28 -31.56 -4.98
C ARG A 159 -16.11 -30.58 -5.83
N PRO A 160 -16.04 -30.62 -7.16
CA PRO A 160 -16.80 -29.74 -8.05
C PRO A 160 -18.32 -29.81 -7.83
N SER A 161 -18.80 -30.93 -7.29
CA SER A 161 -20.22 -31.14 -6.96
C SER A 161 -20.65 -30.49 -5.66
N VAL A 162 -19.75 -29.80 -4.91
CA VAL A 162 -19.98 -29.18 -3.60
C VAL A 162 -19.99 -27.67 -3.78
N GLN A 163 -21.14 -27.07 -3.61
CA GLN A 163 -21.32 -25.60 -3.57
C GLN A 163 -21.66 -25.19 -2.15
N CYS A 164 -20.62 -24.89 -1.37
CA CYS A 164 -20.76 -24.49 0.04
C CYS A 164 -19.81 -23.35 0.35
N ARG A 165 -20.36 -22.22 0.76
CA ARG A 165 -19.60 -21.03 1.13
C ARG A 165 -18.65 -21.31 2.29
N ASN A 166 -17.45 -20.76 2.20
CA ASN A 166 -16.40 -20.82 3.22
C ASN A 166 -15.88 -22.23 3.54
N LEU A 167 -16.31 -23.29 2.84
CA LEU A 167 -15.85 -24.65 3.11
C LEU A 167 -14.34 -24.80 2.91
N ALA A 168 -13.78 -24.23 1.83
CA ALA A 168 -12.34 -24.33 1.54
C ALA A 168 -11.48 -23.65 2.63
N SER A 169 -11.84 -22.44 3.05
CA SER A 169 -11.12 -21.73 4.11
C SER A 169 -11.30 -22.39 5.48
N PHE A 170 -12.48 -22.97 5.77
CA PHE A 170 -12.71 -23.76 6.96
C PHE A 170 -11.81 -25.01 7.01
N VAL A 171 -11.73 -25.75 5.89
CA VAL A 171 -10.85 -26.93 5.77
C VAL A 171 -9.38 -26.54 5.94
N LEU A 172 -8.94 -25.43 5.37
CA LEU A 172 -7.60 -24.90 5.59
C LEU A 172 -7.35 -24.61 7.07
N GLY A 173 -8.27 -23.91 7.73
CA GLY A 173 -8.19 -23.63 9.17
C GLY A 173 -8.12 -24.91 10.03
N ALA A 174 -8.94 -25.91 9.71
CA ALA A 174 -8.91 -27.20 10.41
C ALA A 174 -7.56 -27.93 10.21
N CYS A 175 -6.93 -27.82 9.03
CA CYS A 175 -5.61 -28.37 8.78
C CYS A 175 -4.52 -27.70 9.64
N LEU A 176 -4.61 -26.38 9.89
CA LEU A 176 -3.63 -25.67 10.70
C LEU A 176 -3.50 -26.23 12.12
N GLY A 177 -4.64 -26.65 12.74
CA GLY A 177 -4.66 -27.25 14.05
C GLY A 177 -4.26 -28.74 14.11
N ARG A 178 -4.35 -29.45 12.95
CA ARG A 178 -4.12 -30.89 12.88
C ARG A 178 -2.73 -31.26 12.39
N VAL A 179 -2.23 -30.58 11.36
CA VAL A 179 -0.97 -30.91 10.69
C VAL A 179 0.23 -30.97 11.65
N PRO A 180 0.46 -30.03 12.58
CA PRO A 180 1.57 -30.15 13.53
C PRO A 180 1.54 -31.44 14.33
N LYS A 181 0.39 -31.76 14.92
CA LYS A 181 0.18 -32.95 15.76
C LYS A 181 0.35 -34.25 14.97
N ASP A 182 -0.24 -34.32 13.78
CA ASP A 182 -0.19 -35.51 12.93
C ASP A 182 1.21 -35.72 12.33
N PHE A 183 1.97 -34.64 12.07
CA PHE A 183 3.40 -34.72 11.70
C PHE A 183 4.26 -35.20 12.89
N ALA A 184 4.02 -34.67 14.09
CA ALA A 184 4.72 -35.11 15.28
C ALA A 184 4.47 -36.61 15.56
N ALA A 185 3.23 -37.05 15.51
CA ALA A 185 2.86 -38.45 15.70
C ALA A 185 3.49 -39.38 14.67
N ARG A 186 3.55 -38.97 13.37
CA ARG A 186 4.02 -39.84 12.29
C ARG A 186 5.51 -39.76 12.03
N TYR A 187 6.14 -38.59 12.25
CA TYR A 187 7.53 -38.32 11.85
C TYR A 187 8.43 -37.83 12.98
N GLY A 188 7.89 -37.67 14.20
CA GLY A 188 8.67 -37.29 15.39
C GLY A 188 9.02 -35.80 15.46
N TYR A 189 8.40 -34.95 14.66
CA TYR A 189 8.64 -33.51 14.71
C TYR A 189 7.45 -32.70 14.24
N GLU A 190 7.31 -31.45 14.70
CA GLU A 190 6.32 -30.50 14.26
C GLU A 190 6.88 -29.59 13.17
N PRO A 191 6.16 -29.36 12.07
CA PRO A 191 6.49 -28.33 11.10
C PRO A 191 6.25 -26.95 11.71
N TRP A 192 7.03 -25.95 11.27
CA TRP A 192 6.92 -24.57 11.73
C TRP A 192 6.25 -23.65 10.70
N LEU A 193 6.26 -24.07 9.44
CA LEU A 193 5.73 -23.29 8.33
C LEU A 193 5.03 -24.19 7.32
N LEU A 194 3.90 -23.73 6.80
CA LEU A 194 3.27 -24.31 5.62
C LEU A 194 3.51 -23.42 4.41
N GLU A 195 3.63 -24.02 3.23
CA GLU A 195 3.63 -23.33 1.94
C GLU A 195 2.59 -23.94 0.98
N SER A 196 2.13 -23.18 0.01
CA SER A 196 1.26 -23.66 -1.08
C SER A 196 1.43 -22.82 -2.34
N PHE A 197 1.02 -23.37 -3.49
CA PHE A 197 1.13 -22.72 -4.79
C PHE A 197 -0.24 -22.63 -5.45
N VAL A 198 -0.66 -21.43 -5.80
CA VAL A 198 -1.95 -21.15 -6.43
C VAL A 198 -1.73 -20.62 -7.84
N ASP A 199 -2.29 -21.32 -8.81
CA ASP A 199 -2.25 -20.90 -10.21
C ASP A 199 -3.24 -19.75 -10.43
N ARG A 200 -2.73 -18.54 -10.69
CA ARG A 200 -3.53 -17.33 -10.90
C ARG A 200 -4.47 -17.40 -12.10
N GLN A 201 -4.11 -18.16 -13.11
CA GLN A 201 -4.95 -18.31 -14.30
C GLN A 201 -6.22 -19.08 -14.01
N GLN A 202 -6.23 -19.88 -12.94
CA GLN A 202 -7.36 -20.75 -12.59
C GLN A 202 -8.05 -20.35 -11.28
N TYR A 203 -7.32 -19.74 -10.32
CA TYR A 203 -7.83 -19.49 -8.98
C TYR A 203 -7.35 -18.15 -8.42
N ALA A 204 -8.27 -17.40 -7.84
CA ALA A 204 -7.96 -16.11 -7.19
C ALA A 204 -7.26 -16.23 -5.81
N GLY A 205 -7.16 -17.45 -5.23
CA GLY A 205 -6.52 -17.68 -3.93
C GLY A 205 -7.32 -17.18 -2.72
N THR A 206 -8.58 -16.81 -2.89
CA THR A 206 -9.44 -16.21 -1.84
C THR A 206 -9.57 -17.07 -0.58
N CYS A 207 -9.61 -18.40 -0.71
CA CYS A 207 -9.67 -19.29 0.44
C CYS A 207 -8.39 -19.25 1.30
N PHE A 208 -7.22 -19.03 0.70
CA PHE A 208 -5.96 -18.87 1.42
C PHE A 208 -5.95 -17.53 2.18
N GLN A 209 -6.39 -16.45 1.54
CA GLN A 209 -6.51 -15.14 2.16
C GLN A 209 -7.49 -15.17 3.34
N ALA A 210 -8.67 -15.79 3.14
CA ALA A 210 -9.68 -15.97 4.19
C ALA A 210 -9.19 -16.86 5.35
N ALA A 211 -8.22 -17.73 5.13
CA ALA A 211 -7.58 -18.56 6.16
C ALA A 211 -6.26 -17.93 6.69
N ASN A 212 -6.05 -16.64 6.51
CA ASN A 212 -4.88 -15.86 6.97
C ASN A 212 -3.52 -16.37 6.45
N TRP A 213 -3.50 -17.04 5.29
CA TRP A 213 -2.27 -17.37 4.61
C TRP A 213 -1.69 -16.13 3.96
N VAL A 214 -0.38 -16.10 3.93
CA VAL A 214 0.41 -14.97 3.49
C VAL A 214 0.94 -15.22 2.09
N CYS A 215 0.54 -14.43 1.05
CA CYS A 215 1.15 -14.45 -0.29
C CYS A 215 2.54 -13.79 -0.26
N VAL A 216 3.64 -14.50 -0.49
CA VAL A 216 5.04 -14.01 -0.36
C VAL A 216 5.69 -13.70 -1.71
N GLY A 217 5.00 -13.88 -2.81
CA GLY A 217 5.48 -13.65 -4.16
C GLY A 217 5.03 -14.70 -5.14
N GLN A 218 5.74 -14.81 -6.26
CA GLN A 218 5.36 -15.69 -7.38
C GLN A 218 6.49 -16.62 -7.77
N THR A 219 6.12 -17.74 -8.40
CA THR A 219 7.08 -18.64 -9.05
C THR A 219 7.59 -18.03 -10.35
N LYS A 220 8.76 -18.48 -10.82
CA LYS A 220 9.36 -18.01 -12.08
C LYS A 220 8.79 -18.68 -13.33
N GLY A 221 7.68 -19.43 -13.23
CA GLY A 221 7.04 -20.09 -14.38
C GLY A 221 7.88 -21.20 -15.02
N ARG A 222 8.75 -21.86 -14.25
CA ARG A 222 9.59 -22.97 -14.71
C ARG A 222 9.32 -24.25 -13.93
N GLY A 223 9.43 -25.39 -14.60
CA GLY A 223 9.28 -26.71 -13.97
C GLY A 223 10.36 -26.98 -12.92
N ARG A 224 10.07 -27.91 -11.99
CA ARG A 224 10.93 -28.22 -10.82
C ARG A 224 12.37 -28.57 -11.19
N ASN A 225 12.60 -29.22 -12.34
CA ASN A 225 13.92 -29.65 -12.82
C ASN A 225 14.36 -28.91 -14.09
N ASP A 226 13.58 -27.95 -14.55
CA ASP A 226 13.80 -27.21 -15.80
C ASP A 226 14.65 -25.97 -15.52
N ARG A 227 15.97 -26.16 -15.51
CA ARG A 227 16.93 -25.06 -15.34
C ARG A 227 17.09 -24.18 -16.58
N ALA A 228 16.77 -24.73 -17.75
CA ALA A 228 16.93 -24.07 -19.03
C ALA A 228 15.64 -23.34 -19.49
N CYS A 229 14.55 -23.44 -18.73
CA CYS A 229 13.23 -22.90 -19.09
C CYS A 229 12.70 -23.43 -20.45
N GLU A 230 12.97 -24.69 -20.77
CA GLU A 230 12.54 -25.36 -22.01
C GLU A 230 11.04 -25.72 -21.97
N SER A 231 10.46 -25.84 -20.77
CA SER A 231 9.05 -26.20 -20.57
C SER A 231 8.42 -25.17 -19.60
N PRO A 232 7.91 -24.05 -20.09
CA PRO A 232 7.31 -23.03 -19.23
C PRO A 232 6.06 -23.57 -18.52
N GLU A 233 6.00 -23.43 -17.20
CA GLU A 233 4.81 -23.69 -16.39
C GLU A 233 4.08 -22.38 -16.08
N SER A 234 2.80 -22.47 -15.70
CA SER A 234 2.04 -21.29 -15.25
C SER A 234 2.71 -20.63 -14.03
N ILE A 235 2.68 -19.30 -14.00
CA ILE A 235 3.13 -18.52 -12.84
C ILE A 235 2.12 -18.74 -11.69
N LYS A 236 2.62 -19.11 -10.52
CA LYS A 236 1.80 -19.42 -9.34
C LYS A 236 2.13 -18.46 -8.21
N ASP A 237 1.12 -17.99 -7.51
CA ASP A 237 1.28 -17.28 -6.25
C ASP A 237 1.76 -18.25 -5.18
N ILE A 238 2.69 -17.80 -4.36
CA ILE A 238 3.29 -18.56 -3.26
C ILE A 238 2.64 -18.09 -1.96
N TYR A 239 1.85 -18.97 -1.36
CA TYR A 239 1.24 -18.72 -0.05
C TYR A 239 2.02 -19.44 1.05
N VAL A 240 2.20 -18.80 2.20
CA VAL A 240 2.82 -19.40 3.38
C VAL A 240 1.95 -19.13 4.63
N TYR A 241 2.04 -20.04 5.60
CA TYR A 241 1.39 -19.89 6.89
C TYR A 241 2.34 -20.28 8.03
N PRO A 242 2.71 -19.36 8.95
CA PRO A 242 3.46 -19.70 10.16
C PRO A 242 2.59 -20.51 11.13
N LEU A 243 3.02 -21.72 11.46
CA LEU A 243 2.36 -22.56 12.45
C LEU A 243 2.78 -22.20 13.89
N VAL A 244 3.96 -21.56 14.02
CA VAL A 244 4.49 -21.04 15.28
C VAL A 244 4.94 -19.59 15.08
N ALA A 245 4.63 -18.72 16.02
CA ALA A 245 4.91 -17.29 15.90
C ALA A 245 6.42 -17.00 15.84
N ASP A 246 7.21 -17.73 16.61
CA ASP A 246 8.66 -17.58 16.76
C ASP A 246 9.48 -18.44 15.77
N PHE A 247 8.88 -18.91 14.65
CA PHE A 247 9.54 -19.83 13.71
C PHE A 247 10.88 -19.31 13.19
N ARG A 248 11.04 -17.99 12.98
CA ARG A 248 12.30 -17.40 12.53
C ARG A 248 13.39 -17.54 13.58
N GLN A 249 13.08 -17.27 14.84
CA GLN A 249 14.01 -17.46 15.95
C GLN A 249 14.43 -18.93 16.07
N LYS A 250 13.48 -19.86 15.96
CA LYS A 250 13.75 -21.31 15.93
C LYS A 250 14.60 -21.74 14.73
N MET A 251 14.52 -21.03 13.62
CA MET A 251 15.38 -21.25 12.43
C MET A 251 16.74 -20.56 12.54
N GLY A 252 17.05 -19.92 13.68
CA GLY A 252 18.31 -19.19 13.89
C GLY A 252 18.41 -17.90 13.07
N VAL A 253 17.30 -17.39 12.57
CA VAL A 253 17.24 -16.13 11.80
C VAL A 253 17.26 -14.98 12.81
N SER A 254 18.45 -14.48 13.12
CA SER A 254 18.63 -13.33 14.00
C SER A 254 18.34 -12.04 13.22
N GLY A 255 17.40 -11.23 13.73
CA GLY A 255 17.15 -9.90 13.16
C GLY A 255 16.28 -9.85 11.91
N ALA A 256 15.45 -10.88 11.66
CA ALA A 256 14.38 -10.71 10.68
C ALA A 256 13.48 -9.56 11.14
N PRO A 257 13.27 -8.54 10.31
CA PRO A 257 12.37 -7.45 10.67
C PRO A 257 11.00 -8.03 10.99
N ALA A 258 10.37 -7.54 12.04
CA ALA A 258 8.99 -7.81 12.35
C ALA A 258 8.20 -7.70 11.05
N THR A 259 7.59 -8.77 10.59
CA THR A 259 6.83 -8.94 9.35
C THR A 259 7.34 -8.03 8.21
N ALA A 260 8.27 -8.53 7.39
CA ALA A 260 8.75 -7.75 6.24
C ALA A 260 7.52 -7.19 5.50
N LEU A 261 7.42 -5.88 5.43
CA LEU A 261 6.36 -5.19 4.70
C LEU A 261 6.38 -5.72 3.26
N ARG A 262 5.19 -5.98 2.71
CA ARG A 262 5.05 -6.43 1.33
C ARG A 262 4.65 -5.28 0.46
N PRO A 263 5.19 -5.24 -0.78
CA PRO A 263 4.68 -4.30 -1.76
C PRO A 263 3.16 -4.44 -1.92
N LEU A 264 2.50 -3.32 -1.96
CA LEU A 264 1.08 -3.19 -2.24
C LEU A 264 0.93 -2.25 -3.44
N ALA A 265 0.23 -2.69 -4.48
CA ALA A 265 -0.08 -1.79 -5.58
C ALA A 265 -1.03 -0.68 -5.09
N VAL A 266 -0.91 0.52 -5.67
CA VAL A 266 -1.67 1.69 -5.21
C VAL A 266 -3.17 1.46 -5.32
N GLU A 267 -3.60 0.75 -6.36
CA GLU A 267 -5.01 0.43 -6.63
C GLU A 267 -5.57 -0.71 -5.76
N GLN A 268 -4.74 -1.44 -5.02
CA GLN A 268 -5.21 -2.54 -4.19
C GLN A 268 -5.89 -2.07 -2.90
N GLY A 269 -7.10 -2.60 -2.66
CA GLY A 269 -7.83 -2.36 -1.42
C GLY A 269 -8.45 -0.97 -1.33
N LEU A 270 -8.82 -0.39 -2.46
CA LEU A 270 -9.55 0.87 -2.55
C LEU A 270 -11.06 0.66 -2.71
N GLY A 271 -11.51 -0.59 -2.94
CA GLY A 271 -12.89 -0.96 -3.19
C GLY A 271 -13.86 -0.44 -2.12
N ALA A 272 -15.00 0.04 -2.56
CA ALA A 272 -15.94 0.87 -1.80
C ALA A 272 -16.33 0.30 -0.43
N LYS A 273 -16.51 -1.01 -0.31
CA LYS A 273 -16.90 -1.65 0.98
C LYS A 273 -15.72 -2.21 1.79
N GLU A 274 -14.57 -2.43 1.16
CA GLU A 274 -13.44 -3.09 1.81
C GLU A 274 -12.33 -2.11 2.21
N TRP A 275 -12.32 -0.90 1.64
CA TRP A 275 -11.23 0.05 1.86
C TRP A 275 -11.08 0.46 3.34
N ALA A 276 -12.18 0.69 4.04
CA ALA A 276 -12.16 1.05 5.46
C ALA A 276 -11.64 -0.11 6.30
N GLN A 277 -12.10 -1.34 6.03
CA GLN A 277 -11.57 -2.55 6.65
C GLN A 277 -10.09 -2.71 6.36
N GLN A 278 -9.63 -2.37 5.17
CA GLN A 278 -8.24 -2.48 4.79
C GLN A 278 -7.37 -1.39 5.42
N GLU A 279 -7.83 -0.15 5.47
CA GLU A 279 -7.05 0.96 6.04
C GLU A 279 -7.08 1.03 7.57
N PHE A 280 -8.10 0.43 8.23
CA PHE A 280 -8.29 0.49 9.68
C PHE A 280 -8.45 -0.87 10.36
N GLY A 281 -8.56 -1.98 9.63
CA GLY A 281 -8.94 -3.28 10.18
C GLY A 281 -7.89 -3.96 11.06
N GLU A 282 -6.63 -3.54 11.01
CA GLU A 282 -5.56 -4.10 11.85
C GLU A 282 -5.20 -3.22 13.07
N VAL A 283 -5.99 -2.16 13.34
CA VAL A 283 -5.73 -1.30 14.51
C VAL A 283 -5.96 -2.07 15.82
N GLU A 284 -5.04 -1.88 16.76
CA GLU A 284 -5.08 -2.51 18.06
C GLU A 284 -5.65 -1.53 19.10
N LEU A 285 -6.98 -1.49 19.22
CA LEU A 285 -7.69 -0.59 20.15
C LEU A 285 -8.07 -1.28 21.48
N GLY A 286 -7.60 -2.50 21.70
CA GLY A 286 -7.88 -3.27 22.92
C GLY A 286 -9.29 -3.86 22.99
N ASP A 287 -10.18 -3.59 22.03
CA ASP A 287 -11.55 -4.12 21.97
C ASP A 287 -11.98 -4.23 20.50
N GLN A 288 -12.38 -5.42 20.06
CA GLN A 288 -12.83 -5.67 18.70
C GLN A 288 -14.02 -4.78 18.29
N ARG A 289 -14.94 -4.53 19.22
CA ARG A 289 -16.12 -3.67 18.99
C ARG A 289 -15.75 -2.23 18.70
N LEU A 290 -14.63 -1.73 19.25
CA LEU A 290 -14.13 -0.39 18.93
C LEU A 290 -13.58 -0.34 17.49
N ARG A 291 -12.87 -1.39 17.07
CA ARG A 291 -12.37 -1.50 15.70
C ARG A 291 -13.52 -1.59 14.67
N GLU A 292 -14.52 -2.44 14.92
CA GLU A 292 -15.69 -2.56 14.05
C GLU A 292 -16.46 -1.23 13.96
N ARG A 293 -16.57 -0.53 15.09
CA ARG A 293 -17.18 0.81 15.12
C ARG A 293 -16.38 1.84 14.35
N LEU A 294 -15.05 1.84 14.50
CA LEU A 294 -14.16 2.71 13.72
C LEU A 294 -14.37 2.51 12.22
N ILE A 295 -14.37 1.27 11.76
CA ILE A 295 -14.56 0.92 10.35
C ILE A 295 -15.90 1.45 9.85
N ARG A 296 -17.00 1.19 10.56
CA ARG A 296 -18.33 1.70 10.18
C ARG A 296 -18.39 3.22 10.12
N ILE A 297 -17.82 3.93 11.10
CA ILE A 297 -17.76 5.40 11.10
C ILE A 297 -17.09 5.92 9.83
N VAL A 298 -15.99 5.29 9.43
CA VAL A 298 -15.22 5.71 8.25
C VAL A 298 -15.95 5.34 6.95
N GLU A 299 -16.66 4.22 6.90
CA GLU A 299 -17.52 3.84 5.77
C GLU A 299 -18.65 4.85 5.58
N ASP A 300 -19.42 5.14 6.63
CA ASP A 300 -20.51 6.11 6.61
C ASP A 300 -20.02 7.50 6.14
N ARG A 301 -18.84 7.93 6.62
CA ARG A 301 -18.21 9.20 6.20
C ARG A 301 -17.70 9.21 4.77
N ALA A 302 -17.28 8.08 4.24
CA ALA A 302 -16.79 8.00 2.85
C ALA A 302 -17.93 8.15 1.82
N GLU A 303 -19.11 7.69 2.16
CA GLU A 303 -20.31 7.87 1.34
C GLU A 303 -20.78 9.35 1.30
N HIS A 304 -20.57 10.08 2.42
CA HIS A 304 -20.96 11.47 2.59
C HIS A 304 -19.82 12.32 3.16
N PRO A 305 -18.76 12.59 2.38
CA PRO A 305 -17.54 13.24 2.92
C PRO A 305 -17.79 14.63 3.51
N ASP A 306 -18.71 15.40 2.96
CA ASP A 306 -19.06 16.76 3.35
C ASP A 306 -20.21 16.85 4.37
N ALA A 307 -20.77 15.71 4.82
CA ALA A 307 -21.81 15.66 5.84
C ALA A 307 -21.20 15.70 7.26
N SER A 308 -21.96 16.08 8.25
CA SER A 308 -21.62 15.81 9.65
C SER A 308 -21.68 14.30 9.93
N TYR A 309 -21.08 13.86 11.04
CA TYR A 309 -21.17 12.43 11.43
C TYR A 309 -22.61 11.97 11.69
N LEU A 310 -23.48 12.87 12.15
CA LEU A 310 -24.89 12.59 12.36
C LEU A 310 -25.63 12.39 11.03
N GLU A 311 -25.37 13.27 10.08
CA GLU A 311 -25.95 13.17 8.72
C GLU A 311 -25.41 11.94 7.98
N ALA A 312 -24.10 11.67 8.07
CA ALA A 312 -23.46 10.50 7.47
C ALA A 312 -24.02 9.17 8.01
N ALA A 313 -24.48 9.14 9.27
CA ALA A 313 -25.16 7.99 9.86
C ALA A 313 -26.58 7.74 9.27
N GLY A 314 -27.03 8.54 8.28
CA GLY A 314 -28.31 8.32 7.59
C GLY A 314 -29.55 8.34 8.49
N GLY A 315 -29.52 9.06 9.63
CA GLY A 315 -30.58 9.07 10.61
C GLY A 315 -30.59 7.85 11.57
N ASP A 316 -29.65 6.92 11.43
CA ASP A 316 -29.47 5.81 12.40
C ASP A 316 -28.97 6.36 13.73
N ARG A 317 -29.88 6.47 14.70
CA ARG A 317 -29.60 6.95 16.06
C ARG A 317 -28.54 6.10 16.78
N TYR A 318 -28.45 4.81 16.50
CA TYR A 318 -27.45 3.92 17.11
C TYR A 318 -26.09 4.12 16.52
N ALA A 319 -25.96 4.33 15.19
CA ALA A 319 -24.72 4.67 14.52
C ALA A 319 -24.20 6.01 15.03
N ALA A 320 -25.03 7.06 15.05
CA ALA A 320 -24.65 8.38 15.56
C ALA A 320 -24.22 8.32 17.03
N LYS A 321 -24.95 7.61 17.90
CA LYS A 321 -24.57 7.40 19.29
C LYS A 321 -23.26 6.61 19.42
N GLY A 322 -23.07 5.63 18.52
CA GLY A 322 -21.84 4.84 18.41
C GLY A 322 -20.61 5.70 18.12
N TYR A 323 -20.74 6.68 17.22
CA TYR A 323 -19.68 7.65 16.93
C TYR A 323 -19.29 8.45 18.18
N TYR A 324 -20.26 9.05 18.87
CA TYR A 324 -19.96 9.84 20.07
C TYR A 324 -19.32 8.98 21.17
N TYR A 325 -19.80 7.78 21.42
CA TYR A 325 -19.16 6.86 22.36
C TYR A 325 -17.73 6.48 21.97
N PHE A 326 -17.43 6.39 20.68
CA PHE A 326 -16.08 6.11 20.20
C PHE A 326 -15.16 7.31 20.45
N ILE A 327 -15.58 8.50 20.03
CA ILE A 327 -14.78 9.75 20.18
C ILE A 327 -14.62 10.14 21.66
N ASP A 328 -15.64 9.94 22.48
CA ASP A 328 -15.66 10.32 23.90
C ASP A 328 -14.99 9.30 24.82
N SER A 329 -14.59 8.15 24.30
CA SER A 329 -14.00 7.07 25.08
C SER A 329 -12.73 7.54 25.81
N PRO A 330 -12.60 7.27 27.13
CA PRO A 330 -11.42 7.65 27.91
C PRO A 330 -10.24 6.69 27.74
N ARG A 331 -10.31 5.74 26.82
CA ARG A 331 -9.26 4.72 26.65
C ARG A 331 -8.01 5.30 25.98
N ASP A 332 -6.86 5.09 26.59
CA ASP A 332 -5.56 5.54 26.07
C ASP A 332 -5.22 4.93 24.70
N SER A 333 -5.78 3.74 24.38
CA SER A 333 -5.60 3.10 23.07
C SER A 333 -6.27 3.86 21.91
N LEU A 334 -7.12 4.85 22.18
CA LEU A 334 -7.83 5.65 21.18
C LEU A 334 -7.14 6.99 20.88
N HIS A 335 -5.82 7.04 20.91
CA HIS A 335 -5.10 8.22 20.43
C HIS A 335 -4.94 8.19 18.89
N PRO A 336 -4.83 9.36 18.22
CA PRO A 336 -4.79 9.47 16.76
C PRO A 336 -3.76 8.57 16.07
N GLU A 337 -2.58 8.44 16.65
CA GLU A 337 -1.49 7.64 16.10
C GLU A 337 -1.83 6.14 16.05
N ALA A 338 -2.46 5.60 17.11
CA ALA A 338 -2.93 4.22 17.13
C ALA A 338 -4.04 4.00 16.10
N MET A 339 -4.97 4.96 15.96
CA MET A 339 -6.03 4.89 14.96
C MET A 339 -5.49 4.86 13.52
N LEU A 340 -4.37 5.53 13.26
CA LEU A 340 -3.73 5.62 11.94
C LEU A 340 -2.71 4.49 11.68
N ALA A 341 -2.44 3.61 12.64
CA ALA A 341 -1.36 2.62 12.55
C ALA A 341 -1.50 1.68 11.33
N THR A 342 -2.71 1.20 11.03
CA THR A 342 -2.95 0.34 9.86
C THR A 342 -2.73 1.12 8.56
N HIS A 343 -3.28 2.33 8.45
CA HIS A 343 -3.09 3.19 7.28
C HIS A 343 -1.60 3.51 7.05
N ARG A 344 -0.86 3.85 8.10
CA ARG A 344 0.59 4.05 8.04
C ARG A 344 1.32 2.81 7.52
N LYS A 345 1.01 1.62 8.06
CA LYS A 345 1.57 0.35 7.59
C LYS A 345 1.28 0.11 6.11
N ARG A 346 0.04 0.32 5.66
CA ARG A 346 -0.35 0.19 4.25
C ARG A 346 0.33 1.23 3.36
N THR A 347 0.48 2.47 3.84
CA THR A 347 1.28 3.49 3.15
C THR A 347 2.70 3.00 2.92
N MET A 348 3.37 2.47 3.94
CA MET A 348 4.70 1.89 3.81
C MET A 348 4.74 0.70 2.83
N GLN A 349 3.70 -0.13 2.78
CA GLN A 349 3.60 -1.22 1.81
C GLN A 349 3.49 -0.69 0.35
N ARG A 350 2.73 0.40 0.12
CA ARG A 350 2.65 1.05 -1.20
C ARG A 350 4.00 1.68 -1.59
N MET A 351 4.73 2.26 -0.64
CA MET A 351 6.06 2.83 -0.89
C MET A 351 7.06 1.81 -1.41
N LEU A 352 7.00 0.55 -0.97
CA LEU A 352 7.92 -0.52 -1.39
C LEU A 352 7.89 -0.83 -2.89
N SER A 353 6.84 -0.45 -3.58
CA SER A 353 6.72 -0.65 -5.04
C SER A 353 7.48 0.42 -5.85
N HIS A 354 8.05 1.42 -5.18
CA HIS A 354 8.70 2.56 -5.82
C HIS A 354 10.16 2.69 -5.38
N PRO A 355 11.11 2.93 -6.32
CA PRO A 355 12.52 3.13 -5.97
C PRO A 355 12.77 4.45 -5.24
N VAL A 356 11.96 5.47 -5.52
CA VAL A 356 12.00 6.79 -4.89
C VAL A 356 10.59 7.22 -4.53
N VAL A 357 10.42 7.75 -3.32
CA VAL A 357 9.17 8.37 -2.86
C VAL A 357 9.45 9.74 -2.24
N LEU A 358 8.51 10.65 -2.40
CA LEU A 358 8.54 11.97 -1.81
C LEU A 358 7.70 11.96 -0.54
N VAL A 359 8.29 12.36 0.59
CA VAL A 359 7.57 12.56 1.86
C VAL A 359 7.38 14.06 2.02
N VAL A 360 6.25 14.55 1.52
CA VAL A 360 5.93 15.96 1.56
C VAL A 360 5.40 16.33 2.93
N GLN A 361 6.04 17.30 3.57
CA GLN A 361 5.64 17.78 4.89
C GLN A 361 5.17 19.22 4.83
N ASP A 362 4.13 19.52 5.59
CA ASP A 362 3.61 20.88 5.74
C ASP A 362 2.77 21.01 7.03
N THR A 363 2.58 22.24 7.49
CA THR A 363 1.76 22.56 8.65
C THR A 363 0.59 23.43 8.22
N THR A 364 -0.61 23.06 8.63
CA THR A 364 -1.81 23.87 8.41
C THR A 364 -2.52 24.20 9.71
N ASP A 365 -3.14 25.38 9.76
CA ASP A 365 -3.94 25.82 10.89
C ASP A 365 -5.39 25.34 10.74
N LEU A 366 -5.93 24.67 11.75
CA LEU A 366 -7.34 24.28 11.83
C LEU A 366 -8.05 25.25 12.79
N ASN A 367 -8.97 26.07 12.25
CA ASN A 367 -9.61 27.16 12.98
C ASN A 367 -10.94 26.71 13.61
N PHE A 368 -11.00 26.69 14.92
CA PHE A 368 -12.18 26.39 15.72
C PHE A 368 -12.69 27.59 16.53
N SER A 369 -12.40 28.82 16.10
CA SER A 369 -12.83 30.06 16.81
C SER A 369 -14.35 30.17 16.94
N THR A 370 -15.12 29.53 16.07
CA THR A 370 -16.59 29.45 16.15
C THR A 370 -17.07 28.49 17.26
N ARG A 371 -16.15 27.84 17.98
CA ARG A 371 -16.41 26.84 19.03
C ARG A 371 -15.77 27.29 20.36
N PRO A 372 -16.19 28.40 20.96
CA PRO A 372 -15.53 28.98 22.14
C PRO A 372 -15.65 28.08 23.39
N GLN A 373 -16.58 27.13 23.39
CA GLN A 373 -16.79 26.18 24.51
C GLN A 373 -15.83 24.97 24.44
N THR A 374 -15.13 24.76 23.32
CA THR A 374 -14.17 23.66 23.20
C THR A 374 -12.93 23.95 24.02
N THR A 375 -12.63 23.09 24.98
CA THR A 375 -11.41 23.19 25.80
C THR A 375 -10.21 22.54 25.12
N GLY A 376 -8.98 22.95 25.49
CA GLY A 376 -7.76 22.36 24.93
C GLY A 376 -7.39 22.89 23.54
N LEU A 377 -7.99 23.99 23.09
CA LEU A 377 -7.55 24.73 21.90
C LEU A 377 -6.47 25.74 22.24
N GLY A 378 -5.55 25.99 21.31
CA GLY A 378 -4.50 27.00 21.45
C GLY A 378 -4.79 28.28 20.67
N LEU A 379 -4.10 29.37 21.04
CA LEU A 379 -4.19 30.64 20.35
C LEU A 379 -3.37 30.60 19.05
N MET A 380 -4.06 30.68 17.90
CA MET A 380 -3.47 30.64 16.57
C MET A 380 -2.91 31.98 16.14
N GLY A 381 -3.61 33.06 16.50
CA GLY A 381 -3.26 34.43 16.18
C GLY A 381 -4.39 35.37 16.58
N THR A 382 -4.20 36.66 16.26
CA THR A 382 -5.22 37.69 16.44
C THR A 382 -5.62 38.16 15.04
N ASN A 383 -6.93 38.17 14.74
CA ASN A 383 -7.43 38.70 13.48
C ASN A 383 -7.36 40.22 13.44
N GLN A 384 -7.72 40.82 12.29
CA GLN A 384 -7.69 42.27 12.09
C GLN A 384 -8.61 43.06 13.02
N THR A 385 -9.64 42.41 13.57
CA THR A 385 -10.58 43.03 14.53
C THR A 385 -10.14 42.87 15.99
N GLY A 386 -8.94 42.31 16.24
CA GLY A 386 -8.44 42.03 17.57
C GLY A 386 -9.00 40.75 18.21
N ALA A 387 -9.89 40.02 17.51
CA ALA A 387 -10.44 38.80 18.04
C ALA A 387 -9.39 37.68 17.97
N LYS A 388 -9.28 36.94 19.07
CA LYS A 388 -8.37 35.79 19.19
C LYS A 388 -8.89 34.61 18.36
N SER A 389 -8.06 34.09 17.47
CA SER A 389 -8.33 32.85 16.71
C SER A 389 -7.86 31.63 17.50
N LEU A 390 -8.79 30.73 17.81
CA LEU A 390 -8.51 29.50 18.55
C LEU A 390 -8.49 28.31 17.59
N GLY A 391 -7.60 27.33 17.84
CA GLY A 391 -7.53 26.15 16.98
C GLY A 391 -6.44 25.18 17.32
N LEU A 392 -6.18 24.30 16.35
CA LEU A 392 -5.11 23.30 16.37
C LEU A 392 -4.18 23.51 15.18
N LYS A 393 -2.89 23.22 15.34
CA LYS A 393 -1.93 23.10 14.23
C LYS A 393 -1.82 21.63 13.83
N LEU A 394 -2.05 21.36 12.57
CA LEU A 394 -1.90 20.03 11.99
C LEU A 394 -0.61 19.98 11.17
N HIS A 395 0.36 19.18 11.62
CA HIS A 395 1.58 18.87 10.87
C HIS A 395 1.45 17.48 10.27
N SER A 396 1.66 17.36 8.95
CA SER A 396 1.40 16.14 8.22
C SER A 396 2.54 15.77 7.27
N SER A 397 2.74 14.47 7.09
CA SER A 397 3.65 13.88 6.11
C SER A 397 2.84 13.06 5.11
N VAL A 398 2.62 13.60 3.92
CA VAL A 398 1.93 12.94 2.80
C VAL A 398 2.97 12.30 1.90
N VAL A 399 2.82 11.01 1.62
CA VAL A 399 3.75 10.27 0.74
C VAL A 399 3.23 10.30 -0.68
N LEU A 400 4.12 10.66 -1.61
CA LEU A 400 3.83 10.70 -3.04
C LEU A 400 4.83 9.84 -3.81
N THR A 401 4.42 9.32 -4.98
CA THR A 401 5.39 8.85 -5.98
C THR A 401 6.19 10.04 -6.55
N ALA A 402 7.27 9.78 -7.25
CA ALA A 402 8.04 10.81 -7.96
C ALA A 402 7.18 11.61 -8.95
N GLU A 403 6.13 11.01 -9.51
CA GLU A 403 5.17 11.62 -10.43
C GLU A 403 4.06 12.41 -9.71
N GLY A 404 3.93 12.24 -8.37
CA GLY A 404 3.00 12.98 -7.53
C GLY A 404 1.67 12.28 -7.25
N LEU A 405 1.58 10.95 -7.36
CA LEU A 405 0.43 10.15 -6.94
C LEU A 405 0.51 9.90 -5.42
N PRO A 406 -0.56 10.16 -4.64
CA PRO A 406 -0.51 10.03 -3.19
C PRO A 406 -0.62 8.57 -2.74
N LEU A 407 0.40 8.07 -2.09
CA LEU A 407 0.49 6.71 -1.56
C LEU A 407 -0.18 6.54 -0.19
N GLY A 408 -0.30 7.60 0.58
CA GLY A 408 -0.90 7.62 1.92
C GLY A 408 -0.32 8.68 2.83
N ILE A 409 -0.74 8.63 4.09
CA ILE A 409 -0.28 9.51 5.16
C ILE A 409 0.67 8.73 6.06
N LEU A 410 1.90 9.21 6.20
CA LEU A 410 2.90 8.57 7.06
C LEU A 410 2.83 9.07 8.50
N ARG A 411 2.59 10.37 8.67
CA ARG A 411 2.46 11.04 9.98
C ARG A 411 1.39 12.12 9.88
N SER A 412 0.58 12.26 10.92
CA SER A 412 -0.37 13.37 11.07
C SER A 412 -0.54 13.67 12.56
N VAL A 413 -0.07 14.83 12.99
CA VAL A 413 -0.08 15.25 14.40
C VAL A 413 -0.77 16.60 14.48
N SER A 414 -1.83 16.66 15.30
CA SER A 414 -2.56 17.87 15.59
C SER A 414 -2.32 18.30 17.03
N GLU A 415 -1.91 19.56 17.23
CA GLU A 415 -1.51 20.09 18.53
C GLU A 415 -2.10 21.48 18.78
N ALA A 416 -2.46 21.75 20.01
CA ALA A 416 -2.81 23.09 20.43
C ALA A 416 -1.52 23.95 20.49
N PRO A 417 -1.45 25.10 19.81
CA PRO A 417 -0.32 26.00 19.95
C PRO A 417 -0.14 26.43 21.41
N GLU A 418 1.07 26.34 21.92
CA GLU A 418 1.39 26.85 23.24
C GLU A 418 1.07 28.37 23.35
N GLN A 419 0.51 28.77 24.48
CA GLN A 419 0.32 30.19 24.76
C GLN A 419 1.69 30.86 24.83
N LYS A 420 1.88 31.91 24.04
CA LYS A 420 3.06 32.75 24.17
C LYS A 420 3.09 33.31 25.60
N GLY A 421 4.13 32.99 26.33
CA GLY A 421 4.45 33.74 27.56
C GLY A 421 4.54 35.23 27.27
N PRO A 422 4.57 36.11 28.30
CA PRO A 422 4.54 37.54 28.12
C PRO A 422 5.54 38.00 27.07
N ALA A 423 5.04 38.80 26.13
CA ALA A 423 5.77 39.26 24.94
C ALA A 423 7.15 39.81 25.33
N GLY A 424 8.22 39.22 24.77
CA GLY A 424 9.53 39.85 24.87
C GLY A 424 10.74 38.95 25.05
N LYS A 425 10.63 37.66 25.33
CA LYS A 425 11.81 36.79 25.30
C LYS A 425 11.99 36.17 23.92
N ILE A 426 12.92 36.77 23.18
CA ILE A 426 13.42 36.32 21.88
C ILE A 426 13.85 34.85 22.03
N SER A 427 13.38 33.97 21.12
CA SER A 427 13.72 32.53 21.07
C SER A 427 15.18 32.26 20.66
N VAL A 428 16.01 33.28 20.58
CA VAL A 428 17.44 33.18 20.27
C VAL A 428 18.13 32.48 21.46
N GLY A 429 18.75 31.33 21.21
CA GLY A 429 19.48 30.54 22.21
C GLY A 429 18.72 29.37 22.86
N ARG A 430 17.41 29.17 22.58
CA ARG A 430 16.73 27.96 23.04
C ARG A 430 17.15 26.75 22.20
N PRO A 431 17.27 25.56 22.82
CA PRO A 431 17.43 24.30 22.09
C PRO A 431 16.33 24.12 21.05
N ILE A 432 16.61 23.40 19.95
CA ILE A 432 15.63 23.20 18.87
C ILE A 432 14.39 22.43 19.34
N GLU A 433 14.55 21.56 20.35
CA GLU A 433 13.51 20.76 20.98
C GLU A 433 12.41 21.61 21.63
N GLU A 434 12.77 22.81 22.07
CA GLU A 434 11.83 23.78 22.67
C GLU A 434 11.20 24.72 21.65
N LYS A 435 11.54 24.58 20.36
CA LYS A 435 11.04 25.41 19.28
C LYS A 435 9.92 24.74 18.52
N LYS A 436 8.98 25.54 17.99
CA LYS A 436 7.90 25.05 17.11
C LYS A 436 8.42 24.35 15.86
N SER A 437 9.63 24.71 15.44
CA SER A 437 10.29 24.12 14.28
C SER A 437 10.83 22.70 14.54
N PHE A 438 10.83 22.21 15.78
CA PHE A 438 11.25 20.84 16.11
C PHE A 438 10.44 19.77 15.38
N ARG A 439 9.17 20.03 15.08
CA ARG A 439 8.30 19.13 14.30
C ARG A 439 8.91 18.67 12.97
N TRP A 440 9.73 19.52 12.34
CA TRP A 440 10.41 19.17 11.09
C TRP A 440 11.51 18.11 11.31
N LEU A 441 12.23 18.20 12.42
CA LEU A 441 13.23 17.20 12.81
C LEU A 441 12.56 15.88 13.19
N GLU A 442 11.45 15.93 13.92
CA GLU A 442 10.66 14.71 14.23
C GLU A 442 10.19 14.03 12.93
N GLY A 443 9.71 14.81 11.96
CA GLY A 443 9.33 14.30 10.65
C GLY A 443 10.49 13.66 9.89
N LEU A 444 11.70 14.22 9.94
CA LEU A 444 12.90 13.60 9.38
C LEU A 444 13.27 12.31 10.10
N ARG A 445 13.24 12.30 11.44
CA ARG A 445 13.54 11.11 12.26
C ARG A 445 12.57 9.98 11.97
N ASP A 446 11.31 10.30 11.75
CA ASP A 446 10.29 9.34 11.33
C ASP A 446 10.61 8.76 9.93
N CYS A 447 10.99 9.60 8.97
CA CYS A 447 11.47 9.14 7.66
C CYS A 447 12.68 8.20 7.78
N VAL A 448 13.64 8.51 8.65
CA VAL A 448 14.83 7.67 8.89
C VAL A 448 14.42 6.32 9.50
N ALA A 449 13.49 6.32 10.46
CA ALA A 449 12.98 5.09 11.07
C ALA A 449 12.25 4.20 10.06
N VAL A 450 11.46 4.80 9.17
CA VAL A 450 10.76 4.12 8.08
C VAL A 450 11.74 3.57 7.04
N ALA A 451 12.74 4.35 6.63
CA ALA A 451 13.74 3.94 5.64
C ALA A 451 14.54 2.70 6.06
N LYS A 452 14.73 2.48 7.37
CA LYS A 452 15.35 1.25 7.89
C LYS A 452 14.59 -0.02 7.54
N GLN A 453 13.26 0.08 7.37
CA GLN A 453 12.38 -1.04 7.06
C GLN A 453 12.23 -1.29 5.55
N MET A 454 12.70 -0.37 4.70
CA MET A 454 12.59 -0.45 3.25
C MET A 454 13.91 -0.10 2.54
N PRO A 455 14.87 -0.99 2.58
CA PRO A 455 16.24 -0.74 2.11
C PRO A 455 16.36 -0.45 0.60
N GLN A 456 15.34 -0.76 -0.19
CA GLN A 456 15.35 -0.57 -1.65
C GLN A 456 14.57 0.68 -2.08
N THR A 457 13.89 1.36 -1.16
CA THR A 457 13.14 2.60 -1.44
C THR A 457 13.88 3.78 -0.83
N ARG A 458 14.21 4.76 -1.64
CA ARG A 458 14.79 6.03 -1.20
C ARG A 458 13.68 7.00 -0.85
N LEU A 459 13.78 7.64 0.31
CA LEU A 459 12.85 8.67 0.74
C LEU A 459 13.46 10.04 0.52
N ILE A 460 12.70 10.99 -0.01
CA ILE A 460 13.08 12.40 -0.10
C ILE A 460 12.03 13.21 0.66
N MET A 461 12.42 13.76 1.81
CA MET A 461 11.61 14.71 2.55
C MET A 461 11.56 16.03 1.78
N VAL A 462 10.36 16.49 1.44
CA VAL A 462 10.15 17.74 0.69
C VAL A 462 9.34 18.70 1.56
N ALA A 463 9.85 19.91 1.77
CA ALA A 463 9.19 20.88 2.63
C ALA A 463 9.35 22.32 2.09
N ASP A 464 8.57 23.22 2.66
CA ASP A 464 8.61 24.63 2.31
C ASP A 464 9.71 25.41 3.04
N ARG A 465 9.62 26.75 3.05
CA ARG A 465 10.60 27.63 3.68
C ARG A 465 10.69 27.52 5.21
N GLU A 466 9.60 27.12 5.88
CA GLU A 466 9.60 26.95 7.32
C GLU A 466 10.57 25.85 7.78
N ALA A 467 10.87 24.89 6.87
CA ALA A 467 11.83 23.82 7.09
C ALA A 467 13.29 24.18 6.73
N ASP A 468 13.58 25.42 6.31
CA ASP A 468 14.96 25.84 6.03
C ASP A 468 15.76 26.08 7.34
N LEU A 469 16.00 25.00 8.06
CA LEU A 469 16.71 24.96 9.34
C LEU A 469 18.08 24.32 9.16
N PHE A 470 19.12 24.96 9.72
CA PHE A 470 20.46 24.39 9.68
C PHE A 470 20.50 23.03 10.41
N GLU A 471 19.82 22.93 11.54
CA GLU A 471 19.73 21.72 12.37
C GLU A 471 19.09 20.55 11.59
N LEU A 472 18.06 20.81 10.79
CA LEU A 472 17.42 19.80 9.93
C LEU A 472 18.39 19.28 8.88
N LEU A 473 19.08 20.18 8.18
CA LEU A 473 20.03 19.83 7.12
C LEU A 473 21.24 19.09 7.69
N ALA A 474 21.72 19.48 8.88
CA ALA A 474 22.83 18.83 9.57
C ALA A 474 22.45 17.41 10.02
N GLU A 475 21.25 17.17 10.53
CA GLU A 475 20.77 15.84 10.92
C GLU A 475 20.50 14.96 9.68
N ALA A 476 20.14 15.54 8.54
CA ALA A 476 19.90 14.83 7.30
C ALA A 476 21.18 14.39 6.57
N GLU A 477 22.27 15.14 6.69
CA GLU A 477 23.49 14.92 5.92
C GLU A 477 24.07 13.50 6.07
N PRO A 478 24.23 12.92 7.27
CA PRO A 478 24.74 11.56 7.43
C PRO A 478 23.77 10.49 6.91
N THR A 479 22.50 10.79 6.79
CA THR A 479 21.46 9.85 6.31
C THR A 479 21.14 9.99 4.83
N ARG A 480 21.73 10.96 4.12
CA ARG A 480 21.41 11.38 2.76
C ARG A 480 21.31 10.27 1.72
N LYS A 481 22.07 9.18 1.88
CA LYS A 481 22.01 8.02 0.97
C LYS A 481 20.68 7.25 1.07
N ARG A 482 19.94 7.40 2.15
CA ARG A 482 18.67 6.72 2.44
C ARG A 482 17.50 7.68 2.48
N VAL A 483 17.70 8.80 3.17
CA VAL A 483 16.70 9.85 3.33
C VAL A 483 17.34 11.16 2.93
N GLY A 484 16.92 11.68 1.78
CA GLY A 484 17.28 13.00 1.31
C GLY A 484 16.34 14.07 1.86
N VAL A 485 16.78 15.32 1.83
CA VAL A 485 15.98 16.50 2.19
C VAL A 485 16.02 17.49 1.03
N LEU A 486 14.86 18.05 0.70
CA LEU A 486 14.67 19.09 -0.30
C LEU A 486 13.79 20.18 0.30
N VAL A 487 14.35 21.36 0.50
CA VAL A 487 13.65 22.52 1.07
C VAL A 487 13.81 23.75 0.19
N ARG A 488 12.84 24.65 0.28
CA ARG A 488 13.00 25.98 -0.32
C ARG A 488 13.74 26.87 0.66
N ALA A 489 14.86 27.50 0.21
CA ALA A 489 15.64 28.35 1.06
C ALA A 489 14.88 29.63 1.44
N GLU A 490 14.88 29.95 2.72
CA GLU A 490 14.40 31.23 3.29
C GLU A 490 15.57 32.17 3.52
N HIS A 491 16.73 31.61 3.91
CA HIS A 491 17.88 32.39 4.35
C HIS A 491 18.98 32.44 3.28
N ASN A 492 19.51 33.66 3.02
CA ASN A 492 20.73 33.84 2.21
C ASN A 492 21.97 33.50 3.06
N ARG A 493 22.32 32.22 3.08
CA ARG A 493 23.35 31.63 3.95
C ARG A 493 24.76 32.00 3.51
N ARG A 494 25.69 32.10 4.47
CA ARG A 494 27.13 32.19 4.18
C ARG A 494 27.65 30.85 3.71
N LEU A 495 28.56 30.90 2.74
CA LEU A 495 29.28 29.72 2.25
C LEU A 495 30.70 29.72 2.81
N GLU A 496 31.23 28.53 3.08
CA GLU A 496 32.58 28.36 3.60
C GLU A 496 33.61 28.75 2.55
N GLY A 497 34.57 29.59 2.94
CA GLY A 497 35.63 30.03 2.03
C GLY A 497 35.22 30.95 0.88
N GLN A 498 33.97 31.49 0.90
CA GLN A 498 33.47 32.37 -0.15
C GLN A 498 33.02 33.73 0.43
N GLU A 499 33.25 34.82 -0.31
CA GLU A 499 32.72 36.12 0.03
C GLU A 499 31.22 36.25 -0.31
N GLN A 500 30.83 35.64 -1.45
CA GLN A 500 29.44 35.62 -1.90
C GLN A 500 28.63 34.63 -1.06
N LYS A 501 27.39 35.02 -0.82
CA LYS A 501 26.42 34.17 -0.14
C LYS A 501 25.71 33.24 -1.14
N LEU A 502 24.88 32.38 -0.60
CA LEU A 502 24.19 31.31 -1.34
C LEU A 502 23.43 31.81 -2.58
N TRP A 503 22.69 32.92 -2.48
CA TRP A 503 21.86 33.41 -3.58
C TRP A 503 22.72 33.94 -4.74
N GLU A 504 23.70 34.75 -4.44
CA GLU A 504 24.60 35.34 -5.41
C GLU A 504 25.43 34.25 -6.12
N THR A 505 25.91 33.27 -5.38
CA THR A 505 26.66 32.12 -5.91
C THR A 505 25.82 31.33 -6.91
N LEU A 506 24.58 30.97 -6.54
CA LEU A 506 23.70 30.17 -7.41
C LEU A 506 23.19 30.97 -8.62
N GLN A 507 22.96 32.27 -8.47
CA GLN A 507 22.59 33.14 -9.60
C GLN A 507 23.73 33.31 -10.62
N ALA A 508 24.98 33.21 -10.17
CA ALA A 508 26.16 33.31 -11.01
C ALA A 508 26.68 31.96 -11.50
N SER A 509 26.11 30.84 -11.06
CA SER A 509 26.56 29.48 -11.41
C SER A 509 26.60 29.29 -12.94
N PRO A 510 27.70 28.74 -13.49
CA PRO A 510 27.83 28.44 -14.92
C PRO A 510 27.00 27.20 -15.32
N ASN A 511 26.63 26.34 -14.37
CA ASN A 511 25.83 25.15 -14.62
C ASN A 511 24.37 25.55 -14.83
N GLU A 512 23.93 25.69 -16.06
CA GLU A 512 22.60 26.15 -16.44
C GLU A 512 21.89 25.16 -17.37
N THR A 513 20.61 25.00 -17.15
CA THR A 513 19.71 24.29 -18.08
C THR A 513 18.37 25.00 -18.18
N ARG A 514 17.56 24.61 -19.17
CA ARG A 514 16.22 25.16 -19.37
C ARG A 514 15.17 24.06 -19.28
N LEU A 515 14.05 24.36 -18.61
CA LEU A 515 12.93 23.46 -18.49
C LEU A 515 11.66 24.14 -19.02
N GLU A 516 10.95 23.43 -19.89
CA GLU A 516 9.60 23.82 -20.31
C GLU A 516 8.60 23.22 -19.34
N VAL A 517 7.76 24.05 -18.75
CA VAL A 517 6.73 23.65 -17.77
C VAL A 517 5.38 24.21 -18.16
N SER A 518 4.31 23.53 -17.77
CA SER A 518 2.95 24.04 -17.88
C SER A 518 2.51 24.58 -16.51
N ILE A 519 2.24 25.87 -16.43
CA ILE A 519 1.70 26.51 -15.24
C ILE A 519 0.17 26.37 -15.30
N PRO A 520 -0.47 25.76 -14.30
CA PRO A 520 -1.93 25.64 -14.29
C PRO A 520 -2.61 27.00 -14.13
N ARG A 521 -3.89 27.07 -14.48
CA ARG A 521 -4.73 28.26 -14.28
C ARG A 521 -4.65 28.75 -12.84
N GLN A 522 -4.34 30.02 -12.65
CA GLN A 522 -4.33 30.68 -11.36
C GLN A 522 -5.68 31.42 -11.14
N ARG A 523 -6.28 31.21 -9.98
CA ARG A 523 -7.52 31.92 -9.60
C ARG A 523 -7.19 33.33 -9.15
N SER A 524 -8.13 34.28 -9.33
CA SER A 524 -8.02 35.60 -8.74
C SER A 524 -7.91 35.51 -7.21
N GLN A 525 -7.07 36.33 -6.63
CA GLN A 525 -6.99 36.51 -5.18
C GLN A 525 -7.39 37.94 -4.85
N LEU A 526 -8.41 38.09 -4.01
CA LEU A 526 -8.82 39.40 -3.51
C LEU A 526 -7.68 40.09 -2.74
N ALA A 527 -7.62 41.39 -2.84
CA ALA A 527 -6.69 42.20 -2.08
C ALA A 527 -6.79 41.89 -0.58
N LYS A 528 -5.69 41.50 0.02
CA LYS A 528 -5.53 41.39 1.48
C LYS A 528 -4.57 42.51 1.92
N GLN A 529 -4.73 42.97 3.18
CA GLN A 529 -3.88 44.02 3.71
C GLN A 529 -2.38 43.81 3.40
N GLY A 530 -1.79 44.70 2.60
CA GLY A 530 -0.39 44.63 2.16
C GLY A 530 -0.12 43.78 0.88
N LYS A 531 -1.15 43.21 0.24
CA LYS A 531 -1.01 42.52 -1.05
C LYS A 531 -2.03 43.04 -2.05
N ALA A 532 -1.55 43.39 -3.25
CA ALA A 532 -2.41 43.82 -4.34
C ALA A 532 -3.35 42.68 -4.79
N GLU A 533 -4.49 43.06 -5.36
CA GLU A 533 -5.39 42.13 -6.02
C GLU A 533 -4.64 41.40 -7.16
N GLN A 534 -4.72 40.09 -7.18
CA GLN A 534 -4.14 39.29 -8.25
C GLN A 534 -5.26 38.78 -9.15
N LYS A 535 -5.23 39.18 -10.42
CA LYS A 535 -6.18 38.73 -11.43
C LYS A 535 -6.01 37.24 -11.74
N ALA A 536 -7.10 36.60 -12.15
CA ALA A 536 -7.03 35.22 -12.65
C ALA A 536 -6.18 35.14 -13.91
N LEU A 537 -5.27 34.18 -13.97
CA LEU A 537 -4.44 33.93 -15.15
C LEU A 537 -4.80 32.56 -15.76
N PRO A 538 -4.90 32.44 -17.09
CA PRO A 538 -5.11 31.17 -17.77
C PRO A 538 -3.93 30.21 -17.55
N ALA A 539 -4.15 28.92 -17.80
CA ALA A 539 -3.04 27.97 -17.88
C ALA A 539 -2.10 28.37 -19.05
N ARG A 540 -0.79 28.27 -18.84
CA ARG A 540 0.19 28.72 -19.83
C ARG A 540 1.48 27.89 -19.79
N PRO A 541 2.19 27.73 -20.90
CA PRO A 541 3.56 27.26 -20.90
C PRO A 541 4.48 28.33 -20.30
N ALA A 542 5.58 27.91 -19.70
CA ALA A 542 6.64 28.79 -19.21
C ALA A 542 8.00 28.11 -19.35
N THR A 543 9.00 28.90 -19.69
CA THR A 543 10.40 28.45 -19.74
C THR A 543 11.09 28.88 -18.44
N LEU A 544 11.65 27.91 -17.73
CA LEU A 544 12.41 28.13 -16.52
C LEU A 544 13.91 28.00 -16.82
N THR A 545 14.70 28.99 -16.40
CA THR A 545 16.14 28.85 -16.27
C THR A 545 16.43 28.18 -14.93
N VAL A 546 17.22 27.11 -14.95
CA VAL A 546 17.62 26.36 -13.77
C VAL A 546 19.14 26.34 -13.68
N ARG A 547 19.68 26.91 -12.59
CA ARG A 547 21.10 26.88 -12.27
C ARG A 547 21.35 26.04 -11.05
N PHE A 548 22.43 25.30 -11.02
CA PHE A 548 22.70 24.38 -9.92
C PHE A 548 24.20 24.30 -9.61
N GLU A 549 24.52 24.13 -8.34
CA GLU A 549 25.89 24.02 -7.87
C GLU A 549 25.98 23.33 -6.52
N LYS A 550 27.11 22.66 -6.28
CA LYS A 550 27.49 22.13 -4.98
C LYS A 550 27.98 23.27 -4.08
N VAL A 551 27.45 23.40 -2.87
CA VAL A 551 27.76 24.47 -1.94
C VAL A 551 28.18 23.92 -0.56
N LEU A 552 29.10 24.61 0.08
CA LEU A 552 29.51 24.34 1.48
C LEU A 552 28.87 25.41 2.36
N VAL A 553 27.79 25.05 3.05
CA VAL A 553 27.03 25.99 3.90
C VAL A 553 27.69 26.09 5.25
N ALA A 554 28.15 27.30 5.60
CA ALA A 554 28.77 27.57 6.88
C ALA A 554 27.75 27.67 8.03
N SER A 555 28.10 27.19 9.21
CA SER A 555 27.36 27.43 10.43
C SER A 555 27.65 28.84 10.95
N THR A 556 26.63 29.68 11.03
CA THR A 556 26.78 31.10 11.44
C THR A 556 26.34 31.40 12.86
N ARG A 557 25.62 30.49 13.49
CA ARG A 557 25.14 30.64 14.88
C ARG A 557 26.21 30.21 15.89
N SER A 558 26.30 30.95 17.00
CA SER A 558 27.31 30.69 18.03
C SER A 558 27.19 29.34 18.71
N ASP A 559 25.96 28.86 18.88
CA ASP A 559 25.62 27.52 19.43
C ASP A 559 25.89 26.36 18.46
N LEU A 560 25.96 26.66 17.14
CA LEU A 560 26.18 25.68 16.09
C LEU A 560 27.59 25.78 15.46
N ARG A 561 28.46 26.70 15.94
CA ARG A 561 29.82 26.89 15.37
C ARG A 561 30.73 25.68 15.49
N SER A 562 30.40 24.72 16.35
CA SER A 562 31.09 23.44 16.46
C SER A 562 30.75 22.47 15.33
N HIS A 563 29.72 22.75 14.52
CA HIS A 563 29.36 21.90 13.40
C HIS A 563 30.24 22.21 12.20
N SER A 564 30.74 21.16 11.54
CA SER A 564 31.43 21.26 10.26
C SER A 564 30.51 21.89 9.20
N PRO A 565 31.05 22.58 8.20
CA PRO A 565 30.28 23.06 7.06
C PRO A 565 29.51 21.92 6.39
N LEU A 566 28.27 22.18 6.00
CA LEU A 566 27.40 21.18 5.38
C LEU A 566 27.59 21.14 3.88
N THR A 567 27.82 19.98 3.32
CA THR A 567 27.84 19.75 1.88
C THR A 567 26.41 19.60 1.36
N LEU A 568 25.94 20.57 0.61
CA LEU A 568 24.60 20.59 0.02
C LEU A 568 24.68 20.93 -1.47
N TRP A 569 23.56 20.76 -2.17
CA TRP A 569 23.39 21.24 -3.55
C TRP A 569 22.30 22.31 -3.55
N GLY A 570 22.60 23.41 -4.22
CA GLY A 570 21.64 24.50 -4.46
C GLY A 570 21.09 24.42 -5.87
N VAL A 571 19.82 24.66 -6.04
CA VAL A 571 19.16 24.76 -7.35
C VAL A 571 18.36 26.07 -7.40
N TYR A 572 18.79 26.99 -8.25
CA TYR A 572 18.11 28.28 -8.47
C TYR A 572 17.25 28.18 -9.74
N VAL A 573 15.97 28.48 -9.60
CA VAL A 573 14.98 28.42 -10.67
C VAL A 573 14.38 29.79 -10.90
N ARG A 574 14.39 30.27 -12.13
CA ARG A 574 13.77 31.55 -12.51
C ARG A 574 13.01 31.44 -13.81
N GLU A 575 11.78 31.95 -13.83
CA GLU A 575 10.96 32.04 -15.03
C GLU A 575 11.52 33.10 -15.99
N GLN A 576 11.62 32.75 -17.28
CA GLN A 576 11.98 33.67 -18.34
C GLN A 576 10.72 34.34 -18.90
N ASN A 577 10.81 35.64 -19.13
CA ASN A 577 9.76 36.44 -19.79
C ASN A 577 8.33 36.18 -19.22
N PRO A 578 8.12 36.30 -17.88
CA PRO A 578 6.79 36.14 -17.32
C PRO A 578 5.84 37.20 -17.87
N PRO A 579 4.53 36.91 -18.00
CA PRO A 579 3.54 37.93 -18.37
C PRO A 579 3.56 39.11 -17.39
N PRO A 580 3.27 40.34 -17.85
CA PRO A 580 3.33 41.55 -17.01
C PRO A 580 2.51 41.47 -15.72
N ASP A 581 1.36 40.79 -15.76
CA ASP A 581 0.44 40.63 -14.61
C ASP A 581 0.73 39.39 -13.78
N ALA A 582 1.75 38.60 -14.11
CA ALA A 582 2.11 37.37 -13.39
C ALA A 582 3.33 37.59 -12.50
N LYS A 583 3.25 37.14 -11.25
CA LYS A 583 4.44 37.01 -10.42
C LYS A 583 5.34 35.91 -11.00
N PRO A 584 6.61 36.22 -11.35
CA PRO A 584 7.51 35.20 -11.89
C PRO A 584 7.73 34.06 -10.89
N ILE A 585 7.91 32.85 -11.42
CA ILE A 585 8.39 31.74 -10.61
C ILE A 585 9.87 32.02 -10.31
N GLU A 586 10.18 32.08 -9.02
CA GLU A 586 11.54 32.20 -8.53
C GLU A 586 11.70 31.37 -7.27
N TRP A 587 12.52 30.33 -7.36
CA TRP A 587 12.81 29.43 -6.26
C TRP A 587 14.31 29.27 -6.09
N LEU A 588 14.74 29.24 -4.83
CA LEU A 588 16.04 28.73 -4.45
C LEU A 588 15.81 27.51 -3.59
N LEU A 589 16.26 26.37 -4.08
CA LEU A 589 16.09 25.07 -3.42
C LEU A 589 17.43 24.63 -2.85
N LEU A 590 17.40 24.08 -1.64
CA LEU A 590 18.54 23.41 -1.01
C LEU A 590 18.21 21.95 -0.83
N THR A 591 19.17 21.09 -1.14
CA THR A 591 18.97 19.63 -1.02
C THR A 591 20.25 18.91 -0.62
N THR A 592 20.08 17.79 0.07
CA THR A 592 21.14 16.82 0.33
C THR A 592 21.32 15.83 -0.83
N GLU A 593 20.46 15.88 -1.87
CA GLU A 593 20.56 15.11 -3.10
C GLU A 593 21.69 15.64 -3.98
N GLU A 594 22.44 14.74 -4.60
CA GLU A 594 23.50 15.12 -5.53
C GLU A 594 22.91 15.69 -6.84
N VAL A 595 23.35 16.88 -7.24
CA VAL A 595 22.88 17.58 -8.44
C VAL A 595 24.10 18.02 -9.25
N GLU A 596 24.57 17.12 -10.09
CA GLU A 596 25.75 17.32 -10.94
C GLU A 596 25.39 17.44 -12.43
N THR A 597 24.17 17.07 -12.79
CA THR A 597 23.68 17.07 -14.16
C THR A 597 22.38 17.85 -14.34
N ALA A 598 22.11 18.30 -15.55
CA ALA A 598 20.86 18.96 -15.92
C ALA A 598 19.62 18.07 -15.64
N SER A 599 19.73 16.77 -15.84
CA SER A 599 18.64 15.83 -15.54
C SER A 599 18.32 15.78 -14.05
N GLN A 600 19.35 15.70 -13.19
CA GLN A 600 19.17 15.71 -11.74
C GLN A 600 18.58 17.06 -11.26
N ALA A 601 19.01 18.17 -11.84
CA ALA A 601 18.44 19.47 -11.54
C ALA A 601 16.95 19.55 -11.93
N ALA A 602 16.58 18.96 -13.08
CA ALA A 602 15.18 18.86 -13.50
C ALA A 602 14.34 17.98 -12.55
N ASP A 603 14.89 16.86 -12.08
CA ASP A 603 14.24 16.00 -11.09
C ASP A 603 13.97 16.75 -9.78
N ILE A 604 14.94 17.51 -9.26
CA ILE A 604 14.78 18.33 -8.04
C ILE A 604 13.66 19.37 -8.21
N VAL A 605 13.63 20.06 -9.35
CA VAL A 605 12.55 21.02 -9.67
C VAL A 605 11.20 20.30 -9.74
N GLY A 606 11.16 19.12 -10.39
CA GLY A 606 10.00 18.26 -10.46
C GLY A 606 9.51 17.82 -9.09
N PHE A 607 10.40 17.33 -8.24
CA PHE A 607 10.07 16.89 -6.86
C PHE A 607 9.51 18.04 -6.04
N TYR A 608 10.14 19.21 -6.07
CA TYR A 608 9.66 20.38 -5.35
C TYR A 608 8.28 20.83 -5.85
N SER A 609 8.02 20.78 -7.14
CA SER A 609 6.73 21.13 -7.72
C SER A 609 5.59 20.24 -7.18
N ARG A 610 5.87 18.98 -6.80
CA ARG A 610 4.90 18.06 -6.21
C ARG A 610 4.52 18.42 -4.77
N ARG A 611 5.30 19.27 -4.11
CA ARG A 611 4.97 19.76 -2.75
C ARG A 611 3.56 20.34 -2.67
N TRP A 612 3.08 20.96 -3.74
CA TRP A 612 1.74 21.54 -3.79
C TRP A 612 0.61 20.51 -3.54
N ARG A 613 0.88 19.23 -3.70
CA ARG A 613 -0.11 18.16 -3.44
C ARG A 613 -0.59 18.11 -2.00
N ILE A 614 0.25 18.51 -1.03
CA ILE A 614 -0.17 18.57 0.37
C ILE A 614 -1.15 19.73 0.61
N GLU A 615 -1.00 20.85 -0.09
CA GLU A 615 -1.95 21.96 -0.01
C GLU A 615 -3.32 21.60 -0.63
N GLU A 616 -3.32 20.82 -1.73
CA GLU A 616 -4.54 20.23 -2.27
C GLU A 616 -5.22 19.28 -1.28
N TRP A 617 -4.44 18.45 -0.61
CA TRP A 617 -4.92 17.55 0.43
C TRP A 617 -5.47 18.32 1.64
N HIS A 618 -4.78 19.36 2.12
CA HIS A 618 -5.29 20.25 3.17
C HIS A 618 -6.63 20.90 2.78
N ARG A 619 -6.77 21.29 1.53
CA ARG A 619 -8.04 21.84 1.04
C ARG A 619 -9.17 20.82 1.06
N ILE A 620 -8.90 19.58 0.67
CA ILE A 620 -9.89 18.51 0.74
C ILE A 620 -10.28 18.26 2.21
N LEU A 621 -9.32 18.21 3.10
CA LEU A 621 -9.55 18.03 4.53
C LEU A 621 -10.43 19.15 5.12
N LYS A 622 -10.10 20.40 4.82
CA LYS A 622 -10.83 21.58 5.36
C LYS A 622 -12.20 21.79 4.71
N SER A 623 -12.27 21.74 3.40
CA SER A 623 -13.48 22.09 2.64
C SER A 623 -14.29 20.86 2.22
N GLY A 624 -13.63 19.73 1.97
CA GLY A 624 -14.25 18.48 1.56
C GLY A 624 -14.78 17.68 2.73
N CYS A 625 -13.94 17.46 3.73
CA CYS A 625 -14.32 16.76 4.97
C CYS A 625 -14.87 17.70 6.04
N ARG A 626 -14.84 19.02 5.81
CA ARG A 626 -15.35 20.07 6.71
C ARG A 626 -14.82 19.96 8.14
N VAL A 627 -13.53 19.61 8.27
CA VAL A 627 -12.89 19.29 9.56
C VAL A 627 -13.01 20.43 10.58
N GLU A 628 -13.03 21.69 10.14
CA GLU A 628 -13.17 22.87 11.02
C GLU A 628 -14.62 23.08 11.53
N GLU A 629 -15.58 22.30 11.02
CA GLU A 629 -16.98 22.35 11.44
C GLU A 629 -17.31 21.32 12.52
N HIS A 630 -16.38 20.43 12.88
CA HIS A 630 -16.58 19.46 13.95
C HIS A 630 -16.93 20.15 15.28
N GLN A 631 -17.84 19.52 16.02
CA GLN A 631 -18.35 20.04 17.28
C GLN A 631 -18.05 19.05 18.39
N HIS A 632 -16.92 19.26 19.07
CA HIS A 632 -16.51 18.45 20.22
C HIS A 632 -16.13 19.35 21.40
N GLN A 633 -16.31 18.82 22.60
CA GLN A 633 -16.08 19.58 23.83
C GLN A 633 -14.61 19.77 24.17
N THR A 634 -13.72 18.89 23.65
CA THR A 634 -12.29 18.94 23.94
C THR A 634 -11.43 18.82 22.69
N GLY A 635 -10.23 19.39 22.73
CA GLY A 635 -9.21 19.27 21.67
C GLY A 635 -8.84 17.83 21.37
N GLU A 636 -8.76 16.96 22.39
CA GLU A 636 -8.47 15.53 22.21
C GLU A 636 -9.53 14.82 21.36
N ARG A 637 -10.81 15.14 21.60
CA ARG A 637 -11.91 14.60 20.79
C ARG A 637 -11.84 15.08 19.36
N LEU A 638 -11.49 16.37 19.15
CA LEU A 638 -11.24 16.90 17.81
C LEU A 638 -10.07 16.20 17.14
N GLN A 639 -8.97 15.94 17.84
CA GLN A 639 -7.81 15.22 17.30
C GLN A 639 -8.18 13.81 16.82
N ARG A 640 -9.03 13.10 17.57
CA ARG A 640 -9.55 11.78 17.14
C ARG A 640 -10.43 11.87 15.91
N ALA A 641 -11.32 12.86 15.83
CA ALA A 641 -12.15 13.08 14.65
C ALA A 641 -11.31 13.46 13.42
N ILE A 642 -10.33 14.34 13.58
CA ILE A 642 -9.37 14.72 12.53
C ILE A 642 -8.63 13.50 12.00
N ALA A 643 -8.21 12.55 12.86
CA ALA A 643 -7.50 11.34 12.45
C ALA A 643 -8.30 10.47 11.47
N LEU A 644 -9.63 10.48 11.54
CA LEU A 644 -10.48 9.79 10.57
C LEU A 644 -10.49 10.53 9.23
N ASP A 645 -10.66 11.83 9.28
CA ASP A 645 -10.81 12.65 8.07
C ASP A 645 -9.51 12.79 7.26
N VAL A 646 -8.33 12.66 7.87
CA VAL A 646 -7.05 12.72 7.13
C VAL A 646 -6.92 11.57 6.12
N VAL A 647 -7.41 10.38 6.46
CA VAL A 647 -7.39 9.22 5.53
C VAL A 647 -8.46 9.35 4.47
N LEU A 648 -9.63 9.87 4.84
CA LEU A 648 -10.71 10.16 3.89
C LEU A 648 -10.28 11.21 2.85
N ALA A 649 -9.64 12.29 3.30
CA ALA A 649 -9.09 13.31 2.40
C ALA A 649 -8.03 12.74 1.43
N TRP A 650 -7.18 11.83 1.90
CA TRP A 650 -6.23 11.10 1.06
C TRP A 650 -6.95 10.26 0.00
N ARG A 651 -7.99 9.50 0.37
CA ARG A 651 -8.74 8.65 -0.57
C ARG A 651 -9.39 9.48 -1.67
N ILE A 652 -9.98 10.63 -1.34
CA ILE A 652 -10.56 11.55 -2.32
C ILE A 652 -9.46 12.11 -3.26
N GLN A 653 -8.33 12.52 -2.72
CA GLN A 653 -7.21 13.01 -3.53
C GLN A 653 -6.68 11.93 -4.48
N LEU A 654 -6.53 10.71 -3.98
CA LEU A 654 -6.07 9.56 -4.76
C LEU A 654 -7.05 9.26 -5.90
N LEU A 655 -8.36 9.25 -5.64
CA LEU A 655 -9.38 9.03 -6.67
C LEU A 655 -9.27 10.05 -7.82
N VAL A 656 -9.13 11.34 -7.49
CA VAL A 656 -8.96 12.41 -8.48
C VAL A 656 -7.71 12.19 -9.34
N LEU A 657 -6.59 11.88 -8.70
CA LEU A 657 -5.30 11.81 -9.37
C LEU A 657 -5.11 10.50 -10.12
N LEU A 658 -5.57 9.39 -9.57
CA LEU A 658 -5.51 8.08 -10.21
C LEU A 658 -6.43 8.03 -11.46
N GLY A 659 -7.63 8.62 -11.36
CA GLY A 659 -8.53 8.72 -12.51
C GLY A 659 -7.96 9.57 -13.66
N ARG A 660 -7.00 10.45 -13.38
CA ARG A 660 -6.27 11.22 -14.42
C ARG A 660 -5.04 10.47 -14.94
N ALA A 661 -4.32 9.79 -14.05
CA ALA A 661 -3.05 9.13 -14.37
C ALA A 661 -3.28 7.80 -15.12
N VAL A 662 -4.31 7.06 -14.74
CA VAL A 662 -4.64 5.73 -15.30
C VAL A 662 -6.16 5.63 -15.51
N PRO A 663 -6.72 6.38 -16.47
CA PRO A 663 -8.16 6.49 -16.69
C PRO A 663 -8.83 5.19 -17.12
N GLU A 664 -8.07 4.24 -17.65
CA GLU A 664 -8.55 2.92 -18.12
C GLU A 664 -8.74 1.89 -17.00
N LEU A 665 -8.28 2.16 -15.78
CA LEU A 665 -8.53 1.26 -14.65
C LEU A 665 -10.05 1.02 -14.47
N PRO A 666 -10.47 -0.20 -14.13
CA PRO A 666 -11.88 -0.48 -13.84
C PRO A 666 -12.37 0.39 -12.68
N CYS A 667 -13.56 0.97 -12.80
CA CYS A 667 -14.07 1.89 -11.78
C CYS A 667 -14.49 1.19 -10.48
N ASP A 668 -14.74 -0.12 -10.51
CA ASP A 668 -15.13 -0.95 -9.36
C ASP A 668 -14.00 -1.08 -8.30
N ILE A 669 -12.78 -0.63 -8.62
CA ILE A 669 -11.71 -0.47 -7.60
C ILE A 669 -12.03 0.60 -6.56
N PHE A 670 -12.93 1.55 -6.84
CA PHE A 670 -13.36 2.62 -5.94
C PHE A 670 -14.84 2.61 -5.62
N PHE A 671 -15.68 2.22 -6.60
CA PHE A 671 -17.12 2.31 -6.54
C PHE A 671 -17.75 0.94 -6.32
N ASP A 672 -18.83 0.88 -5.55
CA ASP A 672 -19.54 -0.35 -5.32
C ASP A 672 -20.43 -0.74 -6.50
N THR A 673 -21.00 -1.93 -6.46
CA THR A 673 -21.85 -2.47 -7.54
C THR A 673 -23.06 -1.56 -7.85
N TRP A 674 -23.63 -0.92 -6.84
CA TRP A 674 -24.80 -0.05 -7.02
C TRP A 674 -24.40 1.30 -7.57
N GLU A 675 -23.31 1.87 -7.08
CA GLU A 675 -22.70 3.08 -7.61
C GLU A 675 -22.30 2.91 -9.08
N VAL A 676 -21.68 1.77 -9.43
CA VAL A 676 -21.32 1.45 -10.82
C VAL A 676 -22.57 1.36 -11.70
N LYS A 677 -23.66 0.71 -11.25
CA LYS A 677 -24.92 0.66 -12.00
C LYS A 677 -25.50 2.06 -12.26
N VAL A 678 -25.47 2.95 -11.26
CA VAL A 678 -25.92 4.34 -11.43
C VAL A 678 -25.03 5.08 -12.42
N LEU A 679 -23.70 4.95 -12.30
CA LEU A 679 -22.75 5.59 -13.22
C LEU A 679 -22.91 5.07 -14.66
N GLU A 680 -23.16 3.78 -14.86
CA GLU A 680 -23.46 3.21 -16.18
C GLU A 680 -24.78 3.72 -16.76
N ALA A 681 -25.80 3.96 -15.92
CA ALA A 681 -27.05 4.55 -16.33
C ALA A 681 -26.90 6.03 -16.72
N LEU A 682 -26.00 6.76 -16.06
CA LEU A 682 -25.67 8.16 -16.38
C LEU A 682 -24.78 8.29 -17.63
N ARG A 683 -24.18 7.21 -18.07
CA ARG A 683 -23.31 7.17 -19.24
C ARG A 683 -24.15 7.44 -20.51
N GLN A 684 -24.07 8.65 -21.04
CA GLN A 684 -24.76 8.98 -22.30
C GLN A 684 -24.17 8.14 -23.44
N PRO A 685 -25.01 7.56 -24.32
CA PRO A 685 -24.52 6.94 -25.53
C PRO A 685 -23.78 8.01 -26.35
N LYS A 686 -22.51 7.78 -26.71
CA LYS A 686 -21.76 8.65 -27.63
C LYS A 686 -22.53 8.70 -28.93
N SER A 687 -23.37 9.76 -29.14
CA SER A 687 -24.08 10.00 -30.37
C SER A 687 -23.08 10.47 -31.41
N HIS A 688 -22.89 9.69 -32.43
CA HIS A 688 -22.64 9.93 -33.85
C HIS A 688 -21.82 8.79 -34.44
N ASN A 689 -22.40 7.62 -34.46
CA ASN A 689 -22.31 6.68 -35.59
C ASN A 689 -23.34 5.57 -35.37
N LYS A 690 -24.51 5.81 -35.87
CA LYS A 690 -25.46 4.75 -36.17
C LYS A 690 -24.94 4.00 -37.38
N VAL A 691 -24.07 3.07 -37.22
CA VAL A 691 -23.96 1.88 -38.07
C VAL A 691 -23.09 0.88 -37.31
N ASP A 692 -23.68 -0.27 -37.04
CA ASP A 692 -23.06 -1.55 -36.74
C ASP A 692 -22.13 -1.69 -35.49
N GLN A 693 -22.73 -2.22 -34.42
CA GLN A 693 -22.12 -3.32 -33.68
C GLN A 693 -23.14 -3.99 -32.74
N ALA A 694 -24.11 -4.66 -33.30
CA ALA A 694 -24.75 -5.77 -32.62
C ALA A 694 -23.66 -6.84 -32.43
N GLY A 695 -23.13 -6.99 -31.20
CA GLY A 695 -22.20 -8.05 -30.87
C GLY A 695 -20.97 -7.71 -30.01
N LYS A 696 -20.61 -6.44 -29.78
CA LYS A 696 -19.55 -6.10 -28.82
C LYS A 696 -20.16 -5.79 -27.45
N GLY A 697 -19.90 -6.64 -26.46
CA GLY A 697 -20.30 -6.40 -25.08
C GLY A 697 -19.88 -4.98 -24.66
N LYS A 698 -20.72 -4.28 -23.86
CA LYS A 698 -20.42 -2.95 -23.30
C LYS A 698 -19.03 -3.02 -22.64
N GLN A 699 -18.11 -2.19 -23.09
CA GLN A 699 -16.83 -2.04 -22.40
C GLN A 699 -17.10 -1.58 -20.95
N PRO A 700 -16.43 -2.21 -19.96
CA PRO A 700 -16.57 -1.80 -18.57
C PRO A 700 -16.22 -0.31 -18.41
N LEU A 701 -16.87 0.35 -17.45
CA LEU A 701 -16.65 1.76 -17.17
C LEU A 701 -15.25 1.97 -16.60
N GLY A 702 -14.44 2.79 -17.28
CA GLY A 702 -13.09 3.16 -16.80
C GLY A 702 -13.16 4.21 -15.68
N LEU A 703 -12.13 4.21 -14.81
CA LEU A 703 -12.04 5.11 -13.66
C LEU A 703 -12.09 6.59 -14.05
N GLY A 704 -11.41 6.99 -15.11
CA GLY A 704 -11.40 8.38 -15.60
C GLY A 704 -12.77 8.87 -16.03
N GLU A 705 -13.55 8.00 -16.70
CA GLU A 705 -14.93 8.30 -17.10
C GLU A 705 -15.85 8.35 -15.87
N ALA A 706 -15.71 7.40 -14.94
CA ALA A 706 -16.45 7.39 -13.69
C ALA A 706 -16.21 8.67 -12.86
N VAL A 707 -14.93 9.06 -12.68
CA VAL A 707 -14.55 10.33 -12.00
C VAL A 707 -15.20 11.53 -12.67
N THR A 708 -15.28 11.56 -14.00
CA THR A 708 -15.93 12.64 -14.74
C THR A 708 -17.44 12.67 -14.48
N LEU A 709 -18.12 11.53 -14.51
CA LEU A 709 -19.56 11.42 -14.22
C LEU A 709 -19.88 11.84 -12.77
N VAL A 710 -19.09 11.37 -11.80
CA VAL A 710 -19.22 11.79 -10.39
C VAL A 710 -19.03 13.31 -10.28
N ALA A 711 -18.02 13.87 -10.91
CA ALA A 711 -17.78 15.30 -10.89
C ALA A 711 -18.92 16.09 -11.54
N GLN A 712 -19.56 15.58 -12.58
CA GLN A 712 -20.76 16.18 -13.19
C GLN A 712 -21.94 16.21 -12.21
N LEU A 713 -22.16 15.16 -11.43
CA LEU A 713 -23.11 15.19 -10.33
C LEU A 713 -22.77 16.30 -9.32
N GLY A 714 -21.50 16.60 -9.12
CA GLY A 714 -21.01 17.70 -8.26
C GLY A 714 -20.96 19.08 -8.91
N GLY A 715 -21.48 19.23 -10.15
CA GLY A 715 -21.59 20.53 -10.84
C GLY A 715 -20.44 20.82 -11.82
N TYR A 716 -19.63 19.84 -12.19
CA TYR A 716 -18.65 19.96 -13.27
C TYR A 716 -19.36 19.92 -14.63
N LEU A 717 -19.08 20.88 -15.51
CA LEU A 717 -19.79 21.02 -16.79
C LEU A 717 -19.22 20.15 -17.90
N ALA A 718 -17.97 19.68 -17.77
CA ALA A 718 -17.29 18.83 -18.76
C ALA A 718 -17.27 19.41 -20.19
N ARG A 719 -17.10 20.73 -20.33
CA ARG A 719 -16.93 21.39 -21.64
C ARG A 719 -15.56 21.03 -22.20
N GLY A 720 -15.40 21.01 -23.52
CA GLY A 720 -14.11 20.68 -24.16
C GLY A 720 -12.94 21.57 -23.74
N SER A 721 -13.21 22.81 -23.28
CA SER A 721 -12.20 23.76 -22.76
C SER A 721 -12.00 23.69 -21.25
N ASP A 722 -12.80 22.90 -20.53
CA ASP A 722 -12.70 22.83 -19.07
C ASP A 722 -11.44 22.00 -18.68
N PRO A 723 -10.70 22.43 -17.65
CA PRO A 723 -9.64 21.61 -17.09
C PRO A 723 -10.23 20.34 -16.47
N PRO A 724 -9.45 19.27 -16.25
CA PRO A 724 -9.93 18.07 -15.58
C PRO A 724 -10.61 18.38 -14.24
N PRO A 725 -11.67 17.64 -13.84
CA PRO A 725 -12.47 17.96 -12.67
C PRO A 725 -11.59 17.98 -11.40
N GLY A 726 -11.81 19.00 -10.56
CA GLY A 726 -11.13 19.13 -9.28
C GLY A 726 -11.81 18.33 -8.17
N ALA A 727 -11.13 18.19 -7.04
CA ALA A 727 -11.64 17.44 -5.89
C ALA A 727 -12.98 17.99 -5.37
N GLU A 728 -13.25 19.31 -5.51
CA GLU A 728 -14.48 19.93 -5.03
C GLU A 728 -15.74 19.36 -5.70
N CYS A 729 -15.74 19.27 -7.04
CA CYS A 729 -16.84 18.64 -7.75
C CYS A 729 -16.98 17.17 -7.39
N LEU A 730 -15.85 16.51 -7.07
CA LEU A 730 -15.84 15.09 -6.79
C LEU A 730 -16.52 14.77 -5.45
N TRP A 731 -16.11 15.41 -4.33
CA TRP A 731 -16.75 15.09 -3.04
C TRP A 731 -18.23 15.45 -3.00
N LYS A 732 -18.63 16.58 -3.65
CA LYS A 732 -20.06 16.92 -3.82
C LYS A 732 -20.83 15.88 -4.67
N GLY A 733 -20.14 15.34 -5.68
CA GLY A 733 -20.72 14.31 -6.54
C GLY A 733 -20.83 12.96 -5.86
N MET A 734 -19.88 12.59 -4.99
CA MET A 734 -19.91 11.34 -4.22
C MET A 734 -21.15 11.28 -3.32
N SER A 735 -21.44 12.32 -2.55
CA SER A 735 -22.63 12.37 -1.70
C SER A 735 -23.94 12.21 -2.50
N ARG A 736 -24.02 12.77 -3.72
CA ARG A 736 -25.17 12.59 -4.61
C ARG A 736 -25.23 11.18 -5.19
N LEU A 737 -24.07 10.63 -5.60
CA LEU A 737 -24.00 9.26 -6.13
C LEU A 737 -24.44 8.24 -5.09
N SER A 738 -24.00 8.37 -3.84
CA SER A 738 -24.39 7.51 -2.73
C SER A 738 -25.90 7.51 -2.53
N GLY A 739 -26.55 8.71 -2.47
CA GLY A 739 -28.00 8.81 -2.35
C GLY A 739 -28.76 8.17 -3.55
N MET A 740 -28.24 8.32 -4.78
CA MET A 740 -28.82 7.68 -5.96
C MET A 740 -28.66 6.15 -5.91
N ALA A 741 -27.51 5.66 -5.49
CA ALA A 741 -27.24 4.24 -5.36
C ALA A 741 -28.12 3.58 -4.27
N GLU A 742 -28.35 4.28 -3.16
CA GLU A 742 -29.26 3.84 -2.10
C GLU A 742 -30.69 3.74 -2.62
N GLY A 743 -31.20 4.77 -3.32
CA GLY A 743 -32.53 4.75 -3.92
C GLY A 743 -32.69 3.62 -4.95
N TYR A 744 -31.67 3.37 -5.77
CA TYR A 744 -31.68 2.28 -6.73
C TYR A 744 -31.71 0.91 -6.04
N ARG A 745 -30.93 0.71 -4.97
CA ARG A 745 -30.91 -0.51 -4.15
C ARG A 745 -32.28 -0.78 -3.51
N LEU A 746 -32.92 0.25 -2.97
CA LEU A 746 -34.26 0.16 -2.40
C LEU A 746 -35.31 -0.24 -3.45
N ALA A 747 -35.28 0.37 -4.63
CA ALA A 747 -36.17 0.03 -5.74
C ALA A 747 -36.00 -1.45 -6.19
N ASP A 748 -34.76 -1.93 -6.29
CA ASP A 748 -34.44 -3.32 -6.64
C ASP A 748 -34.99 -4.30 -5.58
N THR A 749 -34.87 -3.95 -4.29
CA THR A 749 -35.40 -4.75 -3.18
C THR A 749 -36.92 -4.84 -3.21
N ILE A 750 -37.59 -3.72 -3.53
CA ILE A 750 -39.08 -3.66 -3.64
C ILE A 750 -39.54 -4.48 -4.83
N ALA A 751 -38.85 -4.39 -5.98
CA ALA A 751 -39.19 -5.12 -7.19
C ALA A 751 -39.02 -6.65 -7.07
N VAL A 752 -38.15 -7.12 -6.15
CA VAL A 752 -37.89 -8.55 -5.90
C VAL A 752 -38.77 -9.12 -4.78
N SER A 753 -39.44 -8.26 -3.99
CA SER A 753 -40.39 -8.70 -2.97
C SER A 753 -41.77 -8.98 -3.68
N PRO A 754 -42.27 -10.25 -3.65
CA PRO A 754 -43.47 -10.65 -4.32
C PRO A 754 -44.72 -10.01 -3.71
#